data_d05d756fe0a79227c38c19df21e1d0a1
#
_entry.id   d05d756fe0a79227c38c19df21e1d0a1
#
_cell.length_a   1.000
_cell.length_b   1.000
_cell.length_c   1.000
_cell.angle_alpha   90.00
_cell.angle_beta   90.00
_cell.angle_gamma   90.00
#
_symmetry.space_group_name_H-M   'P 1'
#
loop_
_entity.id
_entity.type
_entity.pdbx_description
1 polymer ?
#
loop_
_entity_poly.entity_id
_entity_poly.type
_entity_poly.pdbx_seq_one_letter_code
_entity_poly.pdbx_strand_id
1 'polypeptide(L)'
;HTTHPVRFLTSDNSGTLCYSYDGEIYTVKEGQKPAKVNILIVADKIENDVIHRLLTDGATDIAVSPNGKEVAFITRGDVYVTSIEYQTTRQITNTPQQERNIDFSPDGRSLVYSAEREGTWGIYESKLTRDEDKQFTYAPELKEEPLVVSGQTSFQPLYSPDGNEVAFLENRTTLRVINRKTKQVRTVLDGKYLYSYSDGDQHFQWSPDSKWFLVDYISVGGWNNTDIALVKADGSGEVTNLTESGYSDGDAKWVLDGKAMIWSSDRAGFRSHGSWGAERDVYIMFFDGEAYDKFRLSKEELALVEADENKDKDEDKTSDKDSDKKKEDKDKPVAPLKFDLENRKDRIIRLTAHSSSLGDAVLAPKGDKLYYCAAFEKGFDLWEHDLKEKSTKLLLKNVGRGTLFADKKVENLYLTAGGKLKKIELKDSKEKPIAFKAEFAYRPAEERAYIFHHAWRQVLDKFYDPTLRGMDWKGYETAYARFLPHINNNFDFQEMLSELLGELNGSHTGARYNPGLTGPETASLGAFFDNAYTGDGLKIEEIIAKGPLTLADSQIKKGCIIEKIDGTPIKKDADYYPLLSGKVGKKVMLSVYDPTSKQRFEEQVKAISNGEQSNLLYKRWIENCQETVDKLSNGQIGYVHVRGMNSESFREVYSALLGRCRNKKAVIVDTRHNGGGWLHDDLATLLSGKEYQRFEPRGQYIGSDPYNKWTKPSCVLMCEDNYSNAHGFPWVYKTLGIGKLIGAPVPGTMTAVWWETQIDPTLVFGIPQVGVKDMQGNYLENQQLQPDVEVYNTPEAQLSGEDTQLKRAVEVMLQTVK
;
A
#
# COMPACT_ATOMS: atom_id res chain seq x y z
N HIS A 1 -15.68 14.15 36.13
CA HIS A 1 -15.13 13.07 35.30
C HIS A 1 -13.66 13.35 34.98
N THR A 2 -12.77 12.47 35.35
CA THR A 2 -11.33 12.72 35.28
C THR A 2 -10.54 11.59 34.61
N THR A 3 -11.18 10.43 34.38
CA THR A 3 -10.50 9.23 33.87
C THR A 3 -10.74 8.97 32.39
N HIS A 4 -11.89 9.44 31.85
CA HIS A 4 -12.25 9.26 30.44
C HIS A 4 -12.75 10.58 29.86
N PRO A 5 -12.67 10.80 28.53
CA PRO A 5 -13.23 11.99 27.89
C PRO A 5 -14.78 11.95 27.96
N VAL A 6 -15.36 13.15 28.10
CA VAL A 6 -16.80 13.35 27.91
C VAL A 6 -17.05 13.54 26.42
N ARG A 7 -18.07 12.84 25.87
CA ARG A 7 -18.40 12.88 24.43
C ARG A 7 -19.87 13.17 24.20
N PHE A 8 -20.20 13.55 22.96
CA PHE A 8 -21.55 13.75 22.48
C PHE A 8 -22.39 14.71 23.34
N LEU A 9 -21.75 15.83 23.73
CA LEU A 9 -22.40 16.85 24.55
C LEU A 9 -23.53 17.53 23.78
N THR A 10 -24.72 17.55 24.37
CA THR A 10 -25.90 18.29 23.89
C THR A 10 -26.61 18.95 25.06
N SER A 11 -27.51 19.91 24.78
CA SER A 11 -28.30 20.58 25.81
C SER A 11 -29.76 20.71 25.38
N ASP A 12 -30.66 20.70 26.34
CA ASP A 12 -32.04 21.11 26.14
C ASP A 12 -32.23 22.62 26.31
N ASN A 13 -33.45 23.10 26.01
CA ASN A 13 -33.81 24.51 26.18
C ASN A 13 -33.89 24.99 27.66
N SER A 14 -33.80 24.06 28.62
CA SER A 14 -33.80 24.35 30.06
C SER A 14 -32.40 24.40 30.69
N GLY A 15 -31.35 24.23 29.88
CA GLY A 15 -29.99 24.22 30.35
C GLY A 15 -29.54 22.89 30.97
N THR A 16 -30.30 21.78 30.71
CA THR A 16 -29.81 20.44 31.06
C THR A 16 -28.83 19.96 30.02
N LEU A 17 -27.61 19.64 30.44
CA LEU A 17 -26.63 19.00 29.59
C LEU A 17 -26.84 17.48 29.59
N CYS A 18 -26.72 16.86 28.41
CA CYS A 18 -26.70 15.42 28.23
C CYS A 18 -25.39 15.04 27.50
N TYR A 19 -24.72 14.01 27.95
CA TYR A 19 -23.43 13.60 27.42
C TYR A 19 -23.17 12.10 27.67
N SER A 20 -22.25 11.54 26.94
CA SER A 20 -21.72 10.18 27.15
C SER A 20 -20.42 10.23 27.93
N TYR A 21 -20.25 9.29 28.83
CA TYR A 21 -19.04 9.08 29.60
C TYR A 21 -18.90 7.61 29.95
N ASP A 22 -17.76 7.02 29.60
CA ASP A 22 -17.41 5.63 29.91
C ASP A 22 -18.49 4.62 29.45
N GLY A 23 -19.05 4.81 28.24
CA GLY A 23 -20.09 3.95 27.64
C GLY A 23 -21.50 4.17 28.18
N GLU A 24 -21.72 5.16 29.04
CA GLU A 24 -22.99 5.45 29.68
C GLU A 24 -23.45 6.86 29.35
N ILE A 25 -24.76 7.12 29.48
CA ILE A 25 -25.37 8.43 29.27
C ILE A 25 -25.63 9.11 30.61
N TYR A 26 -25.29 10.39 30.71
CA TYR A 26 -25.47 11.22 31.88
C TYR A 26 -26.22 12.50 31.54
N THR A 27 -26.96 13.00 32.51
CA THR A 27 -27.50 14.35 32.50
C THR A 27 -27.00 15.17 33.68
N VAL A 28 -26.87 16.48 33.50
CA VAL A 28 -26.50 17.39 34.60
C VAL A 28 -27.06 18.79 34.34
N LYS A 29 -27.49 19.45 35.43
CA LYS A 29 -27.84 20.91 35.43
C LYS A 29 -26.80 21.67 36.24
N GLU A 30 -26.69 22.96 35.99
CA GLU A 30 -25.83 23.85 36.76
C GLU A 30 -26.06 23.70 38.25
N GLY A 31 -24.99 23.56 39.02
CA GLY A 31 -25.06 23.38 40.50
C GLY A 31 -25.47 21.98 40.95
N GLN A 32 -25.75 21.04 40.06
CA GLN A 32 -26.11 19.65 40.39
C GLN A 32 -24.99 18.67 40.08
N LYS A 33 -25.01 17.49 40.70
CA LYS A 33 -24.12 16.37 40.34
C LYS A 33 -24.64 15.66 39.11
N PRO A 34 -23.77 15.14 38.25
CA PRO A 34 -24.19 14.30 37.14
C PRO A 34 -25.01 13.10 37.60
N ALA A 35 -26.09 12.81 36.89
CA ALA A 35 -26.97 11.67 37.10
C ALA A 35 -26.90 10.74 35.87
N LYS A 36 -26.61 9.44 36.08
CA LYS A 36 -26.68 8.44 35.02
C LYS A 36 -28.14 8.25 34.57
N VAL A 37 -28.34 8.19 33.27
CA VAL A 37 -29.65 7.86 32.67
C VAL A 37 -29.82 6.35 32.67
N ASN A 38 -30.84 5.85 33.37
CA ASN A 38 -31.15 4.44 33.37
C ASN A 38 -32.02 4.12 32.13
N ILE A 39 -31.46 3.33 31.21
CA ILE A 39 -32.08 2.89 29.98
C ILE A 39 -32.45 1.42 30.14
N LEU A 40 -33.71 1.10 29.96
CA LEU A 40 -34.21 -0.28 29.89
C LEU A 40 -34.52 -0.61 28.42
N ILE A 41 -33.80 -1.60 27.89
CA ILE A 41 -34.06 -2.11 26.54
C ILE A 41 -34.73 -3.48 26.69
N VAL A 42 -35.93 -3.61 26.12
CA VAL A 42 -36.64 -4.88 26.01
C VAL A 42 -36.59 -5.30 24.54
N ALA A 43 -35.89 -6.39 24.24
CA ALA A 43 -35.72 -6.91 22.89
C ALA A 43 -35.74 -8.44 22.91
N ASP A 44 -36.30 -9.03 21.86
CA ASP A 44 -36.17 -10.46 21.62
C ASP A 44 -34.79 -10.74 21.01
N LYS A 45 -34.01 -11.61 21.66
CA LYS A 45 -32.76 -12.08 21.12
C LYS A 45 -33.02 -13.20 20.11
N ILE A 46 -33.36 -12.85 18.88
CA ILE A 46 -33.41 -13.77 17.74
C ILE A 46 -32.13 -13.61 16.97
N GLU A 47 -31.03 -14.13 17.50
CA GLU A 47 -29.71 -14.12 16.78
C GLU A 47 -29.38 -15.55 16.38
N ASN A 48 -29.07 -15.72 15.09
CA ASN A 48 -28.42 -16.92 14.64
C ASN A 48 -26.92 -16.76 14.96
N ASP A 49 -26.44 -17.49 15.96
CA ASP A 49 -25.04 -17.37 16.45
C ASP A 49 -24.03 -17.67 15.37
N VAL A 50 -24.40 -18.50 14.39
CA VAL A 50 -23.51 -18.98 13.34
C VAL A 50 -24.00 -18.48 12.00
N ILE A 51 -23.12 -17.79 11.28
CA ILE A 51 -23.36 -17.35 9.90
C ILE A 51 -22.59 -18.28 8.96
N HIS A 52 -23.31 -18.90 8.02
CA HIS A 52 -22.74 -19.71 6.95
C HIS A 52 -22.56 -18.87 5.69
N ARG A 53 -21.41 -18.98 5.07
CA ARG A 53 -21.06 -18.31 3.81
C ARG A 53 -20.40 -19.31 2.85
N LEU A 54 -20.59 -19.08 1.56
CA LEU A 54 -19.85 -19.73 0.49
C LEU A 54 -19.01 -18.67 -0.22
N LEU A 55 -17.69 -18.77 -0.05
CA LEU A 55 -16.74 -17.83 -0.66
C LEU A 55 -16.23 -18.40 -1.98
N THR A 56 -16.20 -17.60 -3.02
CA THR A 56 -15.68 -17.91 -4.35
C THR A 56 -14.60 -16.94 -4.80
N ASP A 57 -14.19 -16.05 -3.91
CA ASP A 57 -13.12 -15.05 -4.05
C ASP A 57 -12.53 -14.71 -2.67
N GLY A 58 -11.66 -13.71 -2.61
CA GLY A 58 -11.03 -13.26 -1.36
C GLY A 58 -9.79 -14.07 -0.97
N ALA A 59 -9.20 -14.86 -1.89
CA ALA A 59 -7.93 -15.54 -1.65
C ALA A 59 -6.79 -14.51 -1.52
N THR A 60 -5.97 -14.66 -0.46
CA THR A 60 -4.85 -13.74 -0.16
C THR A 60 -3.49 -14.36 -0.44
N ASP A 61 -3.21 -15.54 0.10
CA ASP A 61 -1.98 -16.27 -0.11
C ASP A 61 -2.20 -17.47 -1.05
N ILE A 62 -1.15 -17.93 -1.72
CA ILE A 62 -1.21 -19.05 -2.64
C ILE A 62 0.06 -19.90 -2.55
N ALA A 63 -0.10 -21.22 -2.51
CA ALA A 63 0.96 -22.19 -2.73
C ALA A 63 0.47 -23.27 -3.71
N VAL A 64 1.31 -23.63 -4.69
CA VAL A 64 0.97 -24.67 -5.69
C VAL A 64 1.63 -25.97 -5.29
N SER A 65 0.86 -27.05 -5.29
CA SER A 65 1.42 -28.38 -4.97
C SER A 65 2.52 -28.78 -5.98
N PRO A 66 3.57 -29.50 -5.55
CA PRO A 66 4.70 -29.86 -6.42
C PRO A 66 4.31 -30.66 -7.68
N ASN A 67 3.16 -31.36 -7.63
CA ASN A 67 2.62 -32.11 -8.77
C ASN A 67 1.70 -31.28 -9.67
N GLY A 68 1.46 -29.98 -9.35
CA GLY A 68 0.63 -29.07 -10.13
C GLY A 68 -0.87 -29.41 -10.17
N LYS A 69 -1.39 -30.19 -9.21
CA LYS A 69 -2.80 -30.63 -9.20
C LYS A 69 -3.67 -29.88 -8.21
N GLU A 70 -3.08 -29.30 -7.16
CA GLU A 70 -3.76 -28.58 -6.10
C GLU A 70 -3.13 -27.22 -5.85
N VAL A 71 -3.95 -26.30 -5.37
CA VAL A 71 -3.52 -25.00 -4.87
C VAL A 71 -4.04 -24.84 -3.45
N ALA A 72 -3.13 -24.57 -2.52
CA ALA A 72 -3.47 -24.08 -1.19
C ALA A 72 -3.60 -22.56 -1.21
N PHE A 73 -4.55 -22.01 -0.46
CA PHE A 73 -4.79 -20.58 -0.36
C PHE A 73 -5.41 -20.23 1.00
N ILE A 74 -5.36 -18.97 1.36
CA ILE A 74 -5.98 -18.43 2.56
C ILE A 74 -7.15 -17.54 2.17
N THR A 75 -8.29 -17.69 2.81
CA THR A 75 -9.41 -16.75 2.73
C THR A 75 -10.07 -16.62 4.10
N ARG A 76 -10.35 -15.38 4.51
CA ARG A 76 -10.90 -15.06 5.83
C ARG A 76 -10.14 -15.70 7.01
N GLY A 77 -8.82 -15.80 6.90
CA GLY A 77 -7.95 -16.31 7.94
C GLY A 77 -7.79 -17.83 7.96
N ASP A 78 -8.60 -18.61 7.25
CA ASP A 78 -8.48 -20.07 7.19
C ASP A 78 -7.73 -20.55 5.95
N VAL A 79 -7.02 -21.67 6.10
CA VAL A 79 -6.31 -22.39 5.02
C VAL A 79 -7.28 -23.32 4.30
N TYR A 80 -7.30 -23.22 2.99
CA TYR A 80 -8.04 -24.10 2.08
C TYR A 80 -7.12 -24.71 1.03
N VAL A 81 -7.51 -25.86 0.49
CA VAL A 81 -6.90 -26.46 -0.70
C VAL A 81 -7.98 -26.72 -1.74
N THR A 82 -7.71 -26.37 -2.99
CA THR A 82 -8.62 -26.66 -4.11
C THR A 82 -7.91 -27.41 -5.24
N SER A 83 -8.63 -28.31 -5.92
CA SER A 83 -8.15 -28.96 -7.13
C SER A 83 -8.15 -27.96 -8.29
N ILE A 84 -7.04 -27.90 -9.05
CA ILE A 84 -6.89 -27.00 -10.19
C ILE A 84 -7.90 -27.35 -11.31
N GLU A 85 -8.17 -28.64 -11.53
CA GLU A 85 -9.03 -29.10 -12.63
C GLU A 85 -10.49 -29.28 -12.24
N TYR A 86 -10.77 -29.80 -11.03
CA TYR A 86 -12.10 -30.29 -10.65
C TYR A 86 -12.83 -29.39 -9.65
N GLN A 87 -12.23 -28.29 -9.21
CA GLN A 87 -12.85 -27.31 -8.30
C GLN A 87 -13.32 -27.90 -6.95
N THR A 88 -12.83 -29.09 -6.59
CA THR A 88 -13.07 -29.67 -5.28
C THR A 88 -12.26 -28.89 -4.25
N THR A 89 -12.94 -28.25 -3.31
CA THR A 89 -12.31 -27.42 -2.28
C THR A 89 -12.47 -28.06 -0.92
N ARG A 90 -11.41 -28.06 -0.12
CA ARG A 90 -11.41 -28.53 1.25
C ARG A 90 -10.85 -27.49 2.20
N GLN A 91 -11.52 -27.27 3.33
CA GLN A 91 -11.02 -26.52 4.45
C GLN A 91 -9.98 -27.33 5.23
N ILE A 92 -8.82 -26.75 5.50
CA ILE A 92 -7.72 -27.37 6.23
C ILE A 92 -7.75 -26.94 7.70
N THR A 93 -7.93 -25.62 7.95
CA THR A 93 -8.10 -25.06 9.29
C THR A 93 -9.52 -24.53 9.46
N ASN A 94 -10.02 -24.54 10.67
CA ASN A 94 -11.35 -24.01 11.01
C ASN A 94 -11.29 -23.46 12.44
N THR A 95 -10.76 -22.27 12.58
CA THR A 95 -10.53 -21.62 13.87
C THR A 95 -11.00 -20.18 13.83
N PRO A 96 -11.38 -19.56 14.97
CA PRO A 96 -11.69 -18.14 15.01
C PRO A 96 -10.44 -17.23 14.85
N GLN A 97 -9.23 -17.78 14.91
CA GLN A 97 -7.97 -17.09 14.70
C GLN A 97 -7.59 -17.06 13.22
N GLN A 98 -6.46 -16.43 12.90
CA GLN A 98 -5.99 -16.38 11.52
C GLN A 98 -4.74 -17.23 11.29
N GLU A 99 -4.68 -17.74 10.06
CA GLU A 99 -3.49 -18.28 9.43
C GLU A 99 -2.96 -17.33 8.36
N ARG A 100 -1.64 -17.36 8.13
CA ARG A 100 -0.93 -16.58 7.10
C ARG A 100 0.26 -17.37 6.56
N ASN A 101 0.73 -17.01 5.37
CA ASN A 101 1.98 -17.52 4.77
C ASN A 101 2.02 -19.05 4.66
N ILE A 102 1.49 -19.59 3.57
CA ILE A 102 1.42 -21.04 3.33
C ILE A 102 2.52 -21.50 2.38
N ASP A 103 3.02 -22.72 2.62
CA ASP A 103 3.93 -23.41 1.70
C ASP A 103 3.68 -24.93 1.69
N PHE A 104 3.90 -25.58 0.52
CA PHE A 104 3.86 -27.02 0.38
C PHE A 104 5.23 -27.64 0.62
N SER A 105 5.26 -28.75 1.33
CA SER A 105 6.47 -29.58 1.37
C SER A 105 6.85 -30.08 -0.04
N PRO A 106 8.14 -30.29 -0.34
CA PRO A 106 8.60 -30.74 -1.66
C PRO A 106 8.02 -32.08 -2.11
N ASP A 107 7.60 -32.94 -1.18
CA ASP A 107 6.91 -34.21 -1.46
C ASP A 107 5.39 -34.04 -1.62
N GLY A 108 4.85 -32.83 -1.40
CA GLY A 108 3.43 -32.50 -1.49
C GLY A 108 2.54 -33.12 -0.41
N ARG A 109 3.13 -33.64 0.67
CA ARG A 109 2.40 -34.36 1.73
C ARG A 109 2.10 -33.52 2.97
N SER A 110 2.70 -32.35 3.06
CA SER A 110 2.50 -31.41 4.18
C SER A 110 2.28 -30.00 3.67
N LEU A 111 1.55 -29.22 4.46
CA LEU A 111 1.39 -27.78 4.35
C LEU A 111 1.93 -27.14 5.62
N VAL A 112 2.76 -26.11 5.50
CA VAL A 112 3.20 -25.29 6.62
C VAL A 112 2.60 -23.90 6.52
N TYR A 113 2.25 -23.30 7.66
CA TYR A 113 1.67 -21.96 7.74
C TYR A 113 1.94 -21.33 9.10
N SER A 114 1.89 -20.01 9.16
CA SER A 114 1.85 -19.25 10.42
C SER A 114 0.41 -19.24 10.92
N ALA A 115 0.22 -19.45 12.22
CA ALA A 115 -1.10 -19.39 12.86
C ALA A 115 -1.03 -18.68 14.21
N GLU A 116 -1.98 -17.80 14.48
CA GLU A 116 -2.12 -17.17 15.80
C GLU A 116 -2.93 -18.09 16.72
N ARG A 117 -2.28 -18.70 17.70
CA ARG A 117 -2.90 -19.57 18.71
C ARG A 117 -2.57 -19.06 20.10
N GLU A 118 -3.56 -19.04 20.99
CA GLU A 118 -3.38 -18.61 22.37
C GLU A 118 -2.69 -17.22 22.52
N GLY A 119 -2.93 -16.35 21.54
CA GLY A 119 -2.37 -14.99 21.54
C GLY A 119 -0.94 -14.86 21.03
N THR A 120 -0.34 -15.91 20.48
CA THR A 120 1.01 -15.89 19.91
C THR A 120 1.04 -16.51 18.52
N TRP A 121 1.80 -15.94 17.60
CA TRP A 121 2.03 -16.51 16.30
C TRP A 121 3.05 -17.65 16.37
N GLY A 122 2.67 -18.82 15.89
CA GLY A 122 3.53 -19.98 15.76
C GLY A 122 3.50 -20.55 14.35
N ILE A 123 4.38 -21.54 14.09
CA ILE A 123 4.39 -22.29 12.83
C ILE A 123 3.73 -23.64 13.07
N TYR A 124 2.76 -23.97 12.24
CA TYR A 124 2.02 -25.23 12.27
C TYR A 124 2.15 -25.96 10.95
N GLU A 125 2.01 -27.28 11.00
CA GLU A 125 2.14 -28.16 9.85
C GLU A 125 0.92 -29.11 9.78
N SER A 126 0.16 -29.08 8.69
CA SER A 126 -0.91 -30.04 8.38
C SER A 126 -0.42 -31.10 7.42
N LYS A 127 -0.68 -32.38 7.73
CA LYS A 127 -0.12 -33.57 7.03
C LYS A 127 -1.20 -34.51 6.54
N LEU A 128 -0.94 -35.17 5.41
CA LEU A 128 -1.60 -36.40 4.99
C LEU A 128 -1.16 -37.53 5.90
N THR A 129 -2.12 -38.19 6.56
CA THR A 129 -1.82 -39.27 7.54
C THR A 129 -1.61 -40.66 6.92
N ARG A 130 -2.20 -40.92 5.74
CA ARG A 130 -2.21 -42.20 5.09
C ARG A 130 -1.34 -42.16 3.83
N ASP A 131 -0.53 -43.23 3.57
CA ASP A 131 0.36 -43.29 2.42
C ASP A 131 -0.38 -43.41 1.08
N GLU A 132 -1.59 -43.94 1.06
CA GLU A 132 -2.44 -44.01 -0.12
C GLU A 132 -3.01 -42.64 -0.53
N ASP A 133 -3.15 -41.69 0.41
CA ASP A 133 -3.63 -40.37 0.11
C ASP A 133 -2.57 -39.53 -0.63
N LYS A 134 -2.93 -39.04 -1.81
CA LYS A 134 -2.01 -38.28 -2.70
C LYS A 134 -2.38 -36.79 -2.81
N GLN A 135 -3.54 -36.41 -2.28
CA GLN A 135 -4.09 -35.07 -2.41
C GLN A 135 -4.84 -34.68 -1.14
N PHE A 136 -4.70 -33.42 -0.74
CA PHE A 136 -5.41 -32.86 0.41
C PHE A 136 -6.94 -32.81 0.20
N THR A 137 -7.37 -32.50 -1.03
CA THR A 137 -8.79 -32.38 -1.36
C THR A 137 -9.60 -33.64 -1.13
N TYR A 138 -8.98 -34.83 -1.22
CA TYR A 138 -9.64 -36.12 -1.09
C TYR A 138 -9.20 -36.96 0.12
N ALA A 139 -8.23 -36.49 0.90
CA ALA A 139 -7.76 -37.21 2.07
C ALA A 139 -8.88 -37.28 3.13
N PRO A 140 -9.25 -38.45 3.66
CA PRO A 140 -10.30 -38.55 4.68
C PRO A 140 -9.86 -37.93 6.01
N GLU A 141 -8.57 -37.99 6.32
CA GLU A 141 -8.00 -37.52 7.59
C GLU A 141 -6.75 -36.67 7.36
N LEU A 142 -6.62 -35.59 8.12
CA LEU A 142 -5.45 -34.73 8.19
C LEU A 142 -5.02 -34.60 9.64
N LYS A 143 -3.72 -34.39 9.86
CA LYS A 143 -3.18 -34.12 11.20
C LYS A 143 -2.46 -32.78 11.21
N GLU A 144 -2.92 -31.87 12.05
CA GLU A 144 -2.21 -30.62 12.35
C GLU A 144 -1.26 -30.86 13.54
N GLU A 145 -0.03 -30.37 13.44
CA GLU A 145 0.97 -30.42 14.50
C GLU A 145 1.69 -29.07 14.63
N PRO A 146 1.99 -28.61 15.86
CA PRO A 146 2.86 -27.45 16.03
C PRO A 146 4.29 -27.80 15.61
N LEU A 147 4.90 -26.94 14.81
CA LEU A 147 6.30 -27.05 14.41
C LEU A 147 7.20 -26.12 15.23
N VAL A 148 6.83 -24.84 15.36
CA VAL A 148 7.51 -23.83 16.19
C VAL A 148 6.48 -23.11 17.06
N VAL A 149 6.52 -23.32 18.35
CA VAL A 149 5.72 -22.60 19.35
C VAL A 149 6.64 -22.29 20.55
N SER A 150 7.25 -21.11 20.53
CA SER A 150 8.30 -20.73 21.48
C SER A 150 7.89 -19.59 22.42
N GLY A 151 6.66 -19.08 22.30
CA GLY A 151 6.22 -17.86 22.98
C GLY A 151 6.74 -16.56 22.33
N GLN A 152 7.54 -16.68 21.25
CA GLN A 152 7.93 -15.58 20.38
C GLN A 152 7.11 -15.65 19.09
N THR A 153 6.82 -14.51 18.47
CA THR A 153 6.09 -14.49 17.20
C THR A 153 6.92 -15.11 16.07
N SER A 154 6.32 -16.01 15.29
CA SER A 154 6.97 -16.74 14.19
C SER A 154 6.13 -16.64 12.92
N PHE A 155 6.77 -16.18 11.81
CA PHE A 155 6.10 -15.87 10.54
C PHE A 155 6.83 -16.46 9.34
N GLN A 156 6.15 -16.47 8.19
CA GLN A 156 6.68 -16.77 6.86
C GLN A 156 7.44 -18.10 6.79
N PRO A 157 6.83 -19.22 7.17
CA PRO A 157 7.50 -20.51 7.05
C PRO A 157 7.73 -20.90 5.58
N LEU A 158 8.92 -21.43 5.28
CA LEU A 158 9.30 -21.87 3.95
C LEU A 158 10.11 -23.15 4.03
N TYR A 159 9.66 -24.23 3.39
CA TYR A 159 10.40 -25.48 3.34
C TYR A 159 11.72 -25.34 2.58
N SER A 160 12.76 -26.02 3.07
CA SER A 160 13.96 -26.25 2.27
C SER A 160 13.64 -27.17 1.08
N PRO A 161 14.31 -27.00 -0.07
CA PRO A 161 14.09 -27.84 -1.26
C PRO A 161 14.24 -29.34 -1.01
N ASP A 162 15.07 -29.74 -0.03
CA ASP A 162 15.24 -31.17 0.38
C ASP A 162 14.16 -31.63 1.39
N GLY A 163 13.30 -30.72 1.86
CA GLY A 163 12.19 -30.99 2.78
C GLY A 163 12.59 -31.30 4.22
N ASN A 164 13.87 -31.17 4.58
CA ASN A 164 14.35 -31.52 5.92
C ASN A 164 14.20 -30.37 6.93
N GLU A 165 14.13 -29.15 6.45
CA GLU A 165 14.15 -27.94 7.28
C GLU A 165 13.03 -26.99 6.88
N VAL A 166 12.68 -26.08 7.81
CA VAL A 166 11.77 -24.96 7.56
C VAL A 166 12.45 -23.68 8.05
N ALA A 167 12.58 -22.71 7.16
CA ALA A 167 12.99 -21.35 7.51
C ALA A 167 11.77 -20.54 7.98
N PHE A 168 11.99 -19.60 8.89
CA PHE A 168 10.94 -18.70 9.39
C PHE A 168 11.55 -17.43 9.99
N LEU A 169 10.75 -16.40 10.14
CA LEU A 169 11.13 -15.16 10.85
C LEU A 169 10.63 -15.20 12.29
N GLU A 170 11.55 -15.07 13.25
CA GLU A 170 11.20 -14.86 14.66
C GLU A 170 11.21 -13.36 14.96
N ASN A 171 10.17 -12.88 15.67
CA ASN A 171 9.97 -11.47 15.97
C ASN A 171 10.07 -10.56 14.73
N ARG A 172 9.56 -11.08 13.58
CA ARG A 172 9.45 -10.40 12.28
C ARG A 172 10.77 -10.09 11.58
N THR A 173 11.92 -10.23 12.21
CA THR A 173 13.19 -9.76 11.65
C THR A 173 14.31 -10.79 11.71
N THR A 174 14.32 -11.70 12.68
CA THR A 174 15.41 -12.68 12.81
C THR A 174 15.13 -13.91 11.95
N LEU A 175 15.92 -14.16 10.91
CA LEU A 175 15.78 -15.35 10.08
C LEU A 175 16.34 -16.57 10.82
N ARG A 176 15.47 -17.55 11.05
CA ARG A 176 15.78 -18.81 11.73
C ARG A 176 15.44 -20.01 10.89
N VAL A 177 16.03 -21.14 11.23
CA VAL A 177 15.76 -22.42 10.58
C VAL A 177 15.54 -23.48 11.64
N ILE A 178 14.46 -24.27 11.51
CA ILE A 178 14.19 -25.45 12.30
C ILE A 178 14.43 -26.72 11.49
N ASN A 179 15.13 -27.70 12.06
CA ASN A 179 15.20 -29.05 11.51
C ASN A 179 13.91 -29.79 11.90
N ARG A 180 13.14 -30.26 10.92
CA ARG A 180 11.82 -30.89 11.12
C ARG A 180 11.88 -32.15 11.98
N LYS A 181 12.97 -32.92 11.86
CA LYS A 181 13.14 -34.21 12.56
C LYS A 181 13.69 -34.02 13.96
N THR A 182 14.76 -33.27 14.12
CA THR A 182 15.43 -33.07 15.42
C THR A 182 14.81 -31.97 16.28
N LYS A 183 13.99 -31.10 15.67
CA LYS A 183 13.37 -29.90 16.28
C LYS A 183 14.40 -28.87 16.76
N GLN A 184 15.65 -28.98 16.34
CA GLN A 184 16.68 -27.99 16.66
C GLN A 184 16.49 -26.76 15.81
N VAL A 185 16.56 -25.59 16.46
CA VAL A 185 16.43 -24.26 15.84
C VAL A 185 17.77 -23.55 15.88
N ARG A 186 18.14 -22.89 14.78
CA ARG A 186 19.35 -22.06 14.70
C ARG A 186 19.02 -20.69 14.09
N THR A 187 19.77 -19.69 14.44
CA THR A 187 19.71 -18.36 13.80
C THR A 187 20.58 -18.37 12.56
N VAL A 188 20.05 -17.85 11.46
CA VAL A 188 20.75 -17.74 10.15
C VAL A 188 21.15 -16.28 9.88
N LEU A 189 20.24 -15.34 10.17
CA LEU A 189 20.52 -13.91 9.99
C LEU A 189 19.96 -13.13 11.19
N ASP A 190 20.81 -12.27 11.78
CA ASP A 190 20.44 -11.40 12.90
C ASP A 190 19.40 -10.35 12.46
N GLY A 191 18.40 -10.12 13.32
CA GLY A 191 17.30 -9.21 13.05
C GLY A 191 17.70 -7.75 12.80
N LYS A 192 18.89 -7.32 13.20
CA LYS A 192 19.40 -5.96 12.91
C LYS A 192 19.60 -5.67 11.43
N TYR A 193 19.66 -6.69 10.58
CA TYR A 193 19.81 -6.59 9.13
C TYR A 193 18.50 -6.62 8.37
N LEU A 194 17.40 -6.80 9.06
CA LEU A 194 16.04 -6.88 8.49
C LEU A 194 15.11 -5.92 9.20
N TYR A 195 14.07 -5.48 8.49
CA TYR A 195 12.97 -4.73 9.06
C TYR A 195 11.68 -5.09 8.33
N SER A 196 10.69 -5.59 9.06
CA SER A 196 9.36 -5.87 8.53
C SER A 196 8.43 -4.72 8.81
N TYR A 197 7.92 -4.07 7.78
CA TYR A 197 6.92 -3.00 7.87
C TYR A 197 5.51 -3.58 7.99
N SER A 198 5.20 -4.63 7.22
CA SER A 198 3.96 -5.40 7.33
C SER A 198 4.26 -6.89 7.43
N ASP A 199 3.42 -7.64 8.17
CA ASP A 199 3.65 -9.08 8.30
C ASP A 199 3.63 -9.76 6.93
N GLY A 200 4.66 -10.57 6.66
CA GLY A 200 4.78 -11.26 5.38
C GLY A 200 5.56 -10.50 4.30
N ASP A 201 6.13 -9.33 4.59
CA ASP A 201 6.81 -8.48 3.60
C ASP A 201 8.31 -8.80 3.42
N GLN A 202 8.89 -9.68 4.22
CA GLN A 202 10.29 -10.01 4.08
C GLN A 202 10.49 -11.06 2.97
N HIS A 203 11.41 -10.77 2.06
CA HIS A 203 11.75 -11.72 1.01
C HIS A 203 13.03 -12.47 1.35
N PHE A 204 12.94 -13.80 1.40
CA PHE A 204 14.07 -14.73 1.48
C PHE A 204 13.74 -16.02 0.73
N GLN A 205 14.73 -16.59 0.10
CA GLN A 205 14.56 -17.81 -0.70
C GLN A 205 15.73 -18.77 -0.50
N TRP A 206 15.40 -20.05 -0.22
CA TRP A 206 16.37 -21.13 -0.18
C TRP A 206 17.07 -21.35 -1.52
N SER A 207 18.39 -21.63 -1.47
CA SER A 207 19.10 -22.13 -2.64
C SER A 207 18.64 -23.55 -3.01
N PRO A 208 18.78 -23.95 -4.30
CA PRO A 208 18.39 -25.29 -4.74
C PRO A 208 19.08 -26.44 -3.98
N ASP A 209 20.30 -26.22 -3.44
CA ASP A 209 21.05 -27.19 -2.63
C ASP A 209 20.75 -27.12 -1.13
N SER A 210 19.76 -26.31 -0.69
CA SER A 210 19.32 -26.13 0.70
C SER A 210 20.41 -25.61 1.66
N LYS A 211 21.44 -24.89 1.15
CA LYS A 211 22.59 -24.48 1.97
C LYS A 211 22.75 -22.97 2.10
N TRP A 212 22.02 -22.19 1.30
CA TRP A 212 22.13 -20.75 1.24
C TRP A 212 20.76 -20.11 1.13
N PHE A 213 20.72 -18.79 1.40
CA PHE A 213 19.58 -17.93 1.15
C PHE A 213 19.98 -16.74 0.28
N LEU A 214 19.09 -16.32 -0.60
CA LEU A 214 19.00 -14.93 -1.05
C LEU A 214 18.02 -14.20 -0.13
N VAL A 215 18.42 -13.02 0.35
CA VAL A 215 17.62 -12.25 1.32
C VAL A 215 17.61 -10.79 0.90
N ASP A 216 16.44 -10.17 0.82
CA ASP A 216 16.32 -8.71 0.74
C ASP A 216 16.73 -8.15 2.10
N TYR A 217 17.81 -7.35 2.16
CA TYR A 217 18.36 -6.93 3.42
C TYR A 217 18.68 -5.44 3.47
N ILE A 218 18.49 -4.81 4.61
CA ILE A 218 18.67 -3.37 4.79
C ILE A 218 20.09 -2.96 5.19
N SER A 219 21.01 -3.93 5.38
CA SER A 219 22.33 -3.65 5.93
C SER A 219 22.23 -2.86 7.27
N VAL A 220 22.95 -1.78 7.40
CA VAL A 220 22.83 -0.85 8.53
C VAL A 220 22.36 0.51 7.99
N GLY A 221 21.10 0.87 8.31
CA GLY A 221 20.52 2.16 7.94
C GLY A 221 19.96 2.25 6.51
N GLY A 222 19.79 1.13 5.82
CA GLY A 222 19.30 1.09 4.43
C GLY A 222 17.79 0.85 4.28
N TRP A 223 16.94 1.39 5.14
CA TRP A 223 15.51 1.12 5.14
C TRP A 223 14.82 1.31 3.78
N ASN A 224 15.15 2.37 3.06
CA ASN A 224 14.55 2.67 1.75
C ASN A 224 15.41 2.20 0.56
N ASN A 225 16.60 1.64 0.81
CA ASN A 225 17.54 1.17 -0.19
C ASN A 225 18.00 -0.23 0.19
N THR A 226 17.12 -1.21 -0.04
CA THR A 226 17.46 -2.62 0.19
C THR A 226 18.47 -3.11 -0.82
N ASP A 227 19.37 -3.99 -0.38
CA ASP A 227 20.27 -4.78 -1.20
C ASP A 227 19.88 -6.27 -1.16
N ILE A 228 20.49 -7.09 -1.99
CA ILE A 228 20.37 -8.55 -1.93
C ILE A 228 21.59 -9.12 -1.22
N ALA A 229 21.37 -9.91 -0.16
CA ALA A 229 22.40 -10.64 0.53
C ALA A 229 22.38 -12.14 0.19
N LEU A 230 23.55 -12.74 0.06
CA LEU A 230 23.79 -14.17 0.10
C LEU A 230 24.14 -14.57 1.53
N VAL A 231 23.34 -15.44 2.13
CA VAL A 231 23.46 -15.84 3.54
C VAL A 231 23.58 -17.35 3.63
N LYS A 232 24.58 -17.83 4.38
CA LYS A 232 24.78 -19.27 4.58
C LYS A 232 23.79 -19.83 5.59
N ALA A 233 23.14 -20.93 5.25
CA ALA A 233 22.05 -21.50 6.05
C ALA A 233 22.50 -22.27 7.31
N ASP A 234 23.80 -22.48 7.51
CA ASP A 234 24.34 -23.30 8.61
C ASP A 234 24.37 -22.58 9.98
N GLY A 235 24.05 -21.27 10.02
CA GLY A 235 24.10 -20.46 11.23
C GLY A 235 25.50 -19.91 11.56
N SER A 236 26.45 -20.00 10.63
CA SER A 236 27.81 -19.43 10.80
C SER A 236 27.81 -17.91 10.86
N GLY A 237 26.72 -17.26 10.40
CA GLY A 237 26.63 -15.81 10.27
C GLY A 237 27.38 -15.25 9.06
N GLU A 238 27.77 -16.11 8.09
CA GLU A 238 28.39 -15.67 6.86
C GLU A 238 27.37 -14.97 5.96
N VAL A 239 27.57 -13.66 5.72
CA VAL A 239 26.69 -12.78 4.95
C VAL A 239 27.52 -12.02 3.93
N THR A 240 27.12 -12.10 2.66
CA THR A 240 27.74 -11.30 1.58
C THR A 240 26.70 -10.43 0.92
N ASN A 241 26.89 -9.10 0.94
CA ASN A 241 26.08 -8.19 0.14
C ASN A 241 26.44 -8.41 -1.34
N LEU A 242 25.47 -8.82 -2.16
CA LEU A 242 25.67 -9.12 -3.57
C LEU A 242 25.59 -7.88 -4.45
N THR A 243 24.66 -6.98 -4.19
CA THR A 243 24.32 -5.88 -5.09
C THR A 243 25.06 -4.59 -4.74
N GLU A 244 25.24 -4.28 -3.46
CA GLU A 244 25.99 -3.10 -2.98
C GLU A 244 25.67 -1.85 -3.79
N SER A 245 24.37 -1.54 -3.89
CA SER A 245 23.87 -0.48 -4.75
C SER A 245 23.22 0.63 -3.94
N GLY A 246 23.22 1.86 -4.44
CA GLY A 246 22.47 2.96 -3.85
C GLY A 246 21.00 3.00 -4.31
N TYR A 247 20.54 1.95 -4.97
CA TYR A 247 19.18 1.77 -5.48
C TYR A 247 18.42 0.77 -4.62
N SER A 248 17.11 0.66 -4.83
CA SER A 248 16.27 -0.33 -4.14
C SER A 248 16.26 -1.63 -4.94
N ASP A 249 16.97 -2.63 -4.46
CA ASP A 249 17.03 -3.99 -5.00
C ASP A 249 16.19 -4.93 -4.17
N GLY A 250 15.39 -5.83 -4.79
CA GLY A 250 14.52 -6.74 -4.05
C GLY A 250 13.96 -7.90 -4.89
N ASP A 251 13.21 -8.78 -4.25
CA ASP A 251 12.52 -9.93 -4.87
C ASP A 251 13.48 -10.91 -5.58
N ALA A 252 14.63 -11.19 -4.98
CA ALA A 252 15.66 -12.00 -5.60
C ALA A 252 15.25 -13.47 -5.72
N LYS A 253 15.44 -14.07 -6.90
CA LYS A 253 15.12 -15.48 -7.18
C LYS A 253 16.32 -16.21 -7.76
N TRP A 254 16.55 -17.43 -7.27
CA TRP A 254 17.52 -18.35 -7.89
C TRP A 254 17.05 -18.79 -9.27
N VAL A 255 17.96 -18.78 -10.24
CA VAL A 255 17.70 -19.25 -11.61
C VAL A 255 18.87 -20.07 -12.13
N LEU A 256 18.67 -20.80 -13.23
CA LEU A 256 19.70 -21.62 -13.88
C LEU A 256 20.37 -22.60 -12.90
N ASP A 257 19.55 -23.33 -12.14
CA ASP A 257 19.99 -24.31 -11.13
C ASP A 257 20.96 -23.72 -10.07
N GLY A 258 20.75 -22.47 -9.69
CA GLY A 258 21.56 -21.76 -8.69
C GLY A 258 22.83 -21.11 -9.22
N LYS A 259 23.10 -21.14 -10.52
CA LYS A 259 24.25 -20.48 -11.15
C LYS A 259 24.08 -18.97 -11.32
N ALA A 260 22.85 -18.50 -11.15
CA ALA A 260 22.51 -17.07 -11.22
C ALA A 260 21.33 -16.74 -10.32
N MET A 261 21.13 -15.44 -10.09
CA MET A 261 19.91 -14.88 -9.52
C MET A 261 19.31 -13.83 -10.45
N ILE A 262 17.99 -13.69 -10.43
CA ILE A 262 17.31 -12.49 -10.95
C ILE A 262 16.76 -11.70 -9.77
N TRP A 263 16.66 -10.36 -9.95
CA TRP A 263 16.04 -9.47 -8.94
C TRP A 263 15.43 -8.23 -9.60
N SER A 264 14.57 -7.53 -8.87
CA SER A 264 13.99 -6.24 -9.28
C SER A 264 14.84 -5.08 -8.79
N SER A 265 15.05 -4.03 -9.62
CA SER A 265 15.83 -2.85 -9.26
C SER A 265 15.28 -1.59 -9.93
N ASP A 266 15.34 -0.44 -9.24
CA ASP A 266 14.95 0.86 -9.78
C ASP A 266 16.13 1.66 -10.38
N ARG A 267 17.30 1.00 -10.62
CA ARG A 267 18.54 1.66 -11.05
C ARG A 267 18.51 2.27 -12.44
N ALA A 268 17.62 1.82 -13.33
CA ALA A 268 17.47 2.37 -14.69
C ALA A 268 16.09 2.98 -14.93
N GLY A 269 15.15 2.73 -14.04
CA GLY A 269 13.79 3.22 -14.16
C GLY A 269 13.61 4.66 -13.68
N PHE A 270 12.47 5.23 -14.01
CA PHE A 270 12.07 6.51 -13.46
C PHE A 270 11.85 6.39 -11.95
N ARG A 271 12.62 7.15 -11.16
CA ARG A 271 12.37 7.24 -9.71
C ARG A 271 11.30 8.26 -9.41
N SER A 272 10.26 7.85 -8.71
CA SER A 272 9.25 8.77 -8.22
C SER A 272 9.86 9.72 -7.20
N HIS A 273 9.48 10.99 -7.27
CA HIS A 273 9.68 11.92 -6.17
C HIS A 273 8.71 11.56 -5.04
N GLY A 274 9.22 11.50 -3.83
CA GLY A 274 8.49 10.83 -2.76
C GLY A 274 8.76 9.33 -2.80
N SER A 275 9.22 8.74 -1.77
CA SER A 275 9.89 7.45 -1.62
C SER A 275 9.18 6.21 -2.17
N TRP A 276 8.02 6.34 -2.83
CA TRP A 276 7.23 5.22 -3.32
C TRP A 276 6.91 5.34 -4.81
N GLY A 277 6.98 4.20 -5.53
CA GLY A 277 6.48 4.10 -6.89
C GLY A 277 7.52 4.32 -8.00
N ALA A 278 8.77 3.91 -7.79
CA ALA A 278 9.75 3.86 -8.86
C ALA A 278 9.37 2.82 -9.92
N GLU A 279 9.66 3.13 -11.18
CA GLU A 279 9.69 2.11 -12.22
C GLU A 279 10.87 1.19 -12.01
N ARG A 280 10.67 -0.10 -12.22
CA ARG A 280 11.67 -1.14 -11.97
C ARG A 280 11.94 -1.95 -13.22
N ASP A 281 13.09 -2.61 -13.17
CA ASP A 281 13.60 -3.55 -14.16
C ASP A 281 13.98 -4.86 -13.52
N VAL A 282 14.02 -5.92 -14.31
CA VAL A 282 14.59 -7.20 -13.91
C VAL A 282 16.04 -7.27 -14.35
N TYR A 283 16.92 -7.63 -13.42
CA TYR A 283 18.34 -7.87 -13.67
C TYR A 283 18.67 -9.33 -13.40
N ILE A 284 19.74 -9.82 -14.00
CA ILE A 284 20.37 -11.11 -13.69
C ILE A 284 21.82 -10.90 -13.29
N MET A 285 22.28 -11.62 -12.25
CA MET A 285 23.68 -11.71 -11.83
C MET A 285 24.11 -13.18 -11.89
N PHE A 286 25.25 -13.47 -12.52
CA PHE A 286 25.80 -14.81 -12.62
C PHE A 286 26.87 -15.04 -11.55
N PHE A 287 26.74 -16.15 -10.83
CA PHE A 287 27.73 -16.66 -9.87
C PHE A 287 28.76 -17.59 -10.53
N ASP A 288 28.52 -17.97 -11.77
CA ASP A 288 29.31 -18.92 -12.56
C ASP A 288 29.65 -18.27 -13.90
N GLY A 289 30.97 -18.21 -14.21
CA GLY A 289 31.49 -17.58 -15.42
C GLY A 289 31.11 -18.30 -16.71
N GLU A 290 31.06 -19.63 -16.69
CA GLU A 290 30.66 -20.43 -17.86
C GLU A 290 29.17 -20.21 -18.19
N ALA A 291 28.35 -20.17 -17.18
CA ALA A 291 26.91 -19.83 -17.34
C ALA A 291 26.71 -18.43 -17.91
N TYR A 292 27.54 -17.45 -17.48
CA TYR A 292 27.51 -16.10 -18.01
C TYR A 292 27.92 -16.07 -19.49
N ASP A 293 29.02 -16.74 -19.86
CA ASP A 293 29.49 -16.78 -21.24
C ASP A 293 28.47 -17.46 -22.16
N LYS A 294 27.90 -18.62 -21.74
CA LYS A 294 26.84 -19.32 -22.48
C LYS A 294 25.58 -18.45 -22.64
N PHE A 295 25.21 -17.70 -21.61
CA PHE A 295 24.03 -16.81 -21.66
C PHE A 295 24.22 -15.70 -22.71
N ARG A 296 25.42 -15.20 -22.92
CA ARG A 296 25.75 -14.11 -23.88
C ARG A 296 25.77 -14.56 -25.34
N LEU A 297 25.86 -15.86 -25.60
CA LEU A 297 25.88 -16.38 -26.98
C LEU A 297 24.61 -15.94 -27.73
N SER A 298 24.79 -15.58 -28.99
CA SER A 298 23.69 -15.41 -29.95
C SER A 298 22.90 -16.69 -30.11
N LYS A 299 21.72 -16.62 -30.69
CA LYS A 299 20.89 -17.80 -30.96
C LYS A 299 21.64 -18.83 -31.83
N GLU A 300 22.39 -18.36 -32.83
CA GLU A 300 23.15 -19.22 -33.73
C GLU A 300 24.36 -19.88 -33.00
N GLU A 301 25.15 -19.11 -32.26
CA GLU A 301 26.26 -19.63 -31.46
C GLU A 301 25.80 -20.65 -30.40
N LEU A 302 24.67 -20.37 -29.73
CA LEU A 302 24.11 -21.30 -28.77
C LEU A 302 23.68 -22.63 -29.41
N ALA A 303 23.06 -22.57 -30.61
CA ALA A 303 22.66 -23.77 -31.36
C ALA A 303 23.88 -24.60 -31.79
N LEU A 304 25.01 -23.99 -32.13
CA LEU A 304 26.26 -24.70 -32.45
C LEU A 304 26.83 -25.41 -31.23
N VAL A 305 26.90 -24.72 -30.08
CA VAL A 305 27.39 -25.30 -28.81
C VAL A 305 26.49 -26.47 -28.36
N GLU A 306 25.16 -26.31 -28.42
CA GLU A 306 24.23 -27.40 -28.07
C GLU A 306 24.32 -28.60 -29.03
N ALA A 307 24.63 -28.37 -30.31
CA ALA A 307 24.82 -29.46 -31.27
C ALA A 307 26.12 -30.25 -30.96
N ASP A 308 27.17 -29.60 -30.52
CA ASP A 308 28.42 -30.25 -30.12
C ASP A 308 28.28 -31.00 -28.77
N GLU A 309 27.65 -30.37 -27.75
CA GLU A 309 27.31 -31.04 -26.47
C GLU A 309 26.45 -32.29 -26.64
N ASN A 310 25.59 -32.34 -27.67
CA ASN A 310 24.75 -33.51 -27.96
C ASN A 310 25.52 -34.63 -28.67
N LYS A 311 26.54 -34.29 -29.47
CA LYS A 311 27.43 -35.29 -30.09
C LYS A 311 28.27 -36.06 -29.06
N ASP A 312 28.86 -35.28 -28.11
CA ASP A 312 29.66 -35.87 -27.02
C ASP A 312 28.81 -36.82 -26.12
N LYS A 313 27.53 -36.46 -25.88
CA LYS A 313 26.60 -37.33 -25.13
C LYS A 313 26.18 -38.61 -25.88
N ASP A 314 26.17 -38.57 -27.21
CA ASP A 314 25.82 -39.75 -28.02
C ASP A 314 27.07 -40.67 -28.23
N GLU A 315 28.30 -40.16 -28.20
CA GLU A 315 29.52 -40.94 -28.21
C GLU A 315 29.73 -41.69 -26.87
N ASP A 316 29.40 -41.06 -25.74
CA ASP A 316 29.45 -41.69 -24.40
C ASP A 316 28.40 -42.82 -24.23
N LYS A 317 27.25 -42.73 -24.94
CA LYS A 317 26.19 -43.78 -24.89
C LYS A 317 26.49 -44.99 -25.74
N THR A 318 27.50 -45.00 -26.59
CA THR A 318 27.86 -46.15 -27.41
C THR A 318 28.77 -47.12 -26.69
N SER A 319 29.28 -46.83 -25.51
CA SER A 319 30.14 -47.67 -24.69
C SER A 319 29.43 -48.61 -23.66
N ASP A 320 28.11 -48.39 -23.39
CA ASP A 320 27.34 -49.21 -22.44
C ASP A 320 26.03 -49.72 -23.06
N LYS A 321 26.12 -50.89 -23.72
CA LYS A 321 24.93 -51.68 -24.01
C LYS A 321 24.71 -52.64 -22.85
N ASP A 322 23.88 -52.27 -21.89
CA ASP A 322 23.02 -53.23 -21.23
C ASP A 322 21.85 -52.56 -20.43
N SER A 323 20.66 -53.12 -20.76
CA SER A 323 19.43 -53.21 -19.96
C SER A 323 18.65 -51.94 -19.55
N ASP A 324 17.46 -51.89 -20.15
CA ASP A 324 16.14 -51.58 -19.57
C ASP A 324 16.13 -50.92 -18.18
N LYS A 325 15.79 -49.66 -18.17
CA LYS A 325 14.70 -49.05 -17.38
C LYS A 325 14.80 -47.54 -17.46
N LYS A 326 13.88 -46.89 -18.18
CA LYS A 326 13.51 -45.49 -17.91
C LYS A 326 12.97 -45.40 -16.48
N LYS A 327 13.85 -45.22 -15.49
CA LYS A 327 13.55 -44.58 -14.23
C LYS A 327 13.69 -43.09 -14.46
N GLU A 328 12.61 -42.39 -14.34
CA GLU A 328 12.59 -40.93 -14.21
C GLU A 328 13.65 -40.54 -13.14
N ASP A 329 14.53 -39.62 -13.49
CA ASP A 329 15.61 -39.06 -12.66
C ASP A 329 14.99 -38.24 -11.49
N LYS A 330 14.38 -38.91 -10.51
CA LYS A 330 13.59 -38.24 -9.44
C LYS A 330 14.37 -37.95 -8.16
N ASP A 331 15.62 -38.42 -7.96
CA ASP A 331 16.25 -38.38 -6.63
C ASP A 331 17.77 -38.18 -6.63
N LYS A 332 18.34 -37.39 -7.54
CA LYS A 332 19.75 -36.99 -7.33
C LYS A 332 19.82 -35.76 -6.49
N PRO A 333 20.56 -35.79 -5.34
CA PRO A 333 20.77 -34.54 -4.56
C PRO A 333 21.44 -33.49 -5.46
N VAL A 334 20.95 -32.28 -5.37
CA VAL A 334 21.54 -31.12 -6.09
C VAL A 334 22.99 -30.97 -5.62
N ALA A 335 23.93 -30.86 -6.55
CA ALA A 335 25.33 -30.65 -6.21
C ALA A 335 25.51 -29.33 -5.43
N PRO A 336 26.45 -29.27 -4.47
CA PRO A 336 26.72 -28.05 -3.74
C PRO A 336 27.04 -26.88 -4.69
N LEU A 337 26.35 -25.75 -4.50
CA LEU A 337 26.58 -24.56 -5.30
C LEU A 337 27.99 -23.99 -5.07
N LYS A 338 28.56 -23.46 -6.12
CA LYS A 338 29.84 -22.76 -6.09
C LYS A 338 29.64 -21.32 -6.58
N PHE A 339 30.26 -20.36 -5.90
CA PHE A 339 30.11 -18.96 -6.20
C PHE A 339 31.46 -18.34 -6.53
N ASP A 340 31.62 -17.80 -7.73
CA ASP A 340 32.66 -16.83 -8.07
C ASP A 340 32.08 -15.43 -7.77
N LEU A 341 32.40 -14.91 -6.58
CA LEU A 341 31.88 -13.63 -6.10
C LEU A 341 32.78 -12.45 -6.41
N GLU A 342 34.05 -12.68 -6.75
CA GLU A 342 35.03 -11.62 -6.95
C GLU A 342 34.64 -10.69 -8.11
N ASN A 343 34.25 -11.29 -9.24
CA ASN A 343 33.88 -10.54 -10.46
C ASN A 343 32.38 -10.49 -10.72
N ARG A 344 31.54 -10.72 -9.70
CA ARG A 344 30.09 -10.79 -9.88
C ARG A 344 29.46 -9.54 -10.48
N LYS A 345 30.02 -8.35 -10.16
CA LYS A 345 29.50 -7.06 -10.66
C LYS A 345 29.64 -6.89 -12.17
N ASP A 346 30.63 -7.54 -12.78
CA ASP A 346 30.85 -7.52 -14.23
C ASP A 346 29.92 -8.49 -14.99
N ARG A 347 29.23 -9.35 -14.24
CA ARG A 347 28.27 -10.36 -14.75
C ARG A 347 26.83 -10.02 -14.45
N ILE A 348 26.49 -8.74 -14.50
CA ILE A 348 25.12 -8.22 -14.34
C ILE A 348 24.57 -7.82 -15.70
N ILE A 349 23.37 -8.30 -16.04
CA ILE A 349 22.66 -7.94 -17.28
C ILE A 349 21.23 -7.51 -16.92
N ARG A 350 20.76 -6.43 -17.55
CA ARG A 350 19.34 -6.03 -17.52
C ARG A 350 18.54 -6.91 -18.47
N LEU A 351 17.47 -7.52 -18.00
CA LEU A 351 16.63 -8.45 -18.77
C LEU A 351 15.39 -7.79 -19.39
N THR A 352 14.84 -6.75 -18.77
CA THR A 352 13.68 -6.03 -19.30
C THR A 352 14.09 -5.01 -20.35
N ALA A 353 13.33 -4.90 -21.44
CA ALA A 353 13.57 -3.91 -22.49
C ALA A 353 13.24 -2.48 -22.06
N HIS A 354 12.21 -2.33 -21.21
CA HIS A 354 11.68 -1.05 -20.73
C HIS A 354 11.38 -1.13 -19.24
N SER A 355 11.69 -0.06 -18.53
CA SER A 355 11.29 0.10 -17.13
C SER A 355 9.77 0.26 -17.01
N SER A 356 9.20 -0.22 -15.93
CA SER A 356 7.75 -0.22 -15.72
C SER A 356 7.38 -0.26 -14.23
N SER A 357 6.09 -0.08 -13.94
CA SER A 357 5.54 -0.55 -12.67
C SER A 357 5.54 -2.08 -12.71
N LEU A 358 6.61 -2.68 -12.18
CA LEU A 358 6.85 -4.12 -12.20
C LEU A 358 6.06 -4.80 -11.07
N GLY A 359 5.36 -5.89 -11.39
CA GLY A 359 4.71 -6.75 -10.40
C GLY A 359 5.61 -7.87 -9.94
N ASP A 360 5.96 -8.77 -10.83
CA ASP A 360 6.88 -9.89 -10.59
C ASP A 360 7.39 -10.46 -11.91
N ALA A 361 8.45 -11.30 -11.85
CA ALA A 361 9.06 -11.91 -13.03
C ALA A 361 9.51 -13.36 -12.79
N VAL A 362 9.50 -14.15 -13.87
CA VAL A 362 9.97 -15.54 -13.94
C VAL A 362 10.84 -15.72 -15.17
N LEU A 363 12.04 -16.27 -14.99
CA LEU A 363 12.94 -16.63 -16.09
C LEU A 363 12.71 -18.10 -16.47
N ALA A 364 12.60 -18.39 -17.76
CA ALA A 364 12.50 -19.76 -18.26
C ALA A 364 13.77 -20.57 -17.91
N PRO A 365 13.69 -21.90 -17.70
CA PRO A 365 14.82 -22.72 -17.25
C PRO A 365 16.04 -22.67 -18.16
N LYS A 366 15.83 -22.44 -19.45
CA LYS A 366 16.93 -22.27 -20.45
C LYS A 366 17.57 -20.87 -20.43
N GLY A 367 17.01 -19.91 -19.70
CA GLY A 367 17.47 -18.54 -19.72
C GLY A 367 17.20 -17.79 -21.01
N ASP A 368 16.31 -18.27 -21.86
CA ASP A 368 15.99 -17.68 -23.17
C ASP A 368 14.79 -16.73 -23.16
N LYS A 369 13.89 -16.87 -22.19
CA LYS A 369 12.66 -16.07 -22.08
C LYS A 369 12.44 -15.58 -20.67
N LEU A 370 12.04 -14.31 -20.57
CA LEU A 370 11.56 -13.69 -19.33
C LEU A 370 10.06 -13.46 -19.45
N TYR A 371 9.30 -13.97 -18.47
CA TYR A 371 7.87 -13.67 -18.28
C TYR A 371 7.74 -12.69 -17.12
N TYR A 372 7.00 -11.59 -17.31
CA TYR A 372 6.84 -10.59 -16.25
C TYR A 372 5.49 -9.90 -16.30
N CYS A 373 4.96 -9.59 -15.11
CA CYS A 373 3.79 -8.75 -14.95
C CYS A 373 4.20 -7.29 -14.82
N ALA A 374 3.70 -6.43 -15.70
CA ALA A 374 4.04 -5.02 -15.68
C ALA A 374 2.85 -4.14 -16.11
N ALA A 375 2.76 -2.96 -15.52
CA ALA A 375 1.85 -1.91 -15.95
C ALA A 375 2.64 -0.77 -16.60
N PHE A 376 2.41 -0.53 -17.89
CA PHE A 376 2.93 0.61 -18.64
C PHE A 376 1.94 1.78 -18.67
N GLU A 377 0.63 1.47 -18.68
CA GLU A 377 -0.46 2.46 -18.67
C GLU A 377 -1.47 2.13 -17.55
N LYS A 378 -2.52 1.37 -17.87
CA LYS A 378 -3.58 0.99 -16.94
C LYS A 378 -3.65 -0.52 -16.78
N GLY A 379 -3.59 -0.97 -15.54
CA GLY A 379 -3.63 -2.40 -15.21
C GLY A 379 -2.30 -3.12 -15.45
N PHE A 380 -2.20 -4.31 -14.86
CA PHE A 380 -1.02 -5.16 -15.02
C PHE A 380 -1.27 -6.19 -16.09
N ASP A 381 -0.39 -6.22 -17.07
CA ASP A 381 -0.39 -7.14 -18.20
C ASP A 381 0.74 -8.16 -18.05
N LEU A 382 0.58 -9.35 -18.63
CA LEU A 382 1.64 -10.35 -18.73
C LEU A 382 2.38 -10.20 -20.03
N TRP A 383 3.69 -10.07 -19.95
CA TRP A 383 4.63 -9.91 -21.06
C TRP A 383 5.59 -11.08 -21.16
N GLU A 384 6.00 -11.43 -22.36
CA GLU A 384 7.13 -12.29 -22.69
C GLU A 384 8.23 -11.45 -23.34
N HIS A 385 9.46 -11.53 -22.84
CA HIS A 385 10.65 -11.01 -23.52
C HIS A 385 11.55 -12.16 -23.93
N ASP A 386 11.73 -12.36 -25.23
CA ASP A 386 12.70 -13.30 -25.79
C ASP A 386 14.08 -12.67 -25.74
N LEU A 387 14.95 -13.20 -24.92
CA LEU A 387 16.28 -12.66 -24.65
C LEU A 387 17.28 -12.91 -25.79
N LYS A 388 17.01 -13.90 -26.66
CA LYS A 388 17.83 -14.21 -27.81
C LYS A 388 17.42 -13.42 -29.07
N GLU A 389 16.11 -13.30 -29.30
CA GLU A 389 15.55 -12.50 -30.40
C GLU A 389 15.45 -11.01 -30.04
N LYS A 390 15.63 -10.63 -28.76
CA LYS A 390 15.46 -9.26 -28.22
C LYS A 390 14.09 -8.67 -28.57
N SER A 391 13.05 -9.49 -28.53
CA SER A 391 11.68 -9.11 -28.88
C SER A 391 10.76 -9.22 -27.66
N THR A 392 9.84 -8.27 -27.52
CA THR A 392 8.87 -8.24 -26.44
C THR A 392 7.45 -8.45 -26.98
N LYS A 393 6.70 -9.32 -26.36
CA LYS A 393 5.34 -9.67 -26.76
C LYS A 393 4.39 -9.55 -25.58
N LEU A 394 3.26 -8.89 -25.79
CA LEU A 394 2.13 -8.91 -24.86
C LEU A 394 1.42 -10.27 -24.98
N LEU A 395 1.37 -11.02 -23.88
CA LEU A 395 0.67 -12.31 -23.83
C LEU A 395 -0.79 -12.14 -23.42
N LEU A 396 -1.03 -11.48 -22.28
CA LEU A 396 -2.38 -11.30 -21.73
C LEU A 396 -2.53 -9.91 -21.13
N LYS A 397 -3.70 -9.31 -21.31
CA LYS A 397 -4.09 -8.03 -20.72
C LYS A 397 -4.77 -8.23 -19.36
N ASN A 398 -4.56 -7.28 -18.44
CA ASN A 398 -5.28 -7.17 -17.17
C ASN A 398 -5.23 -8.43 -16.31
N VAL A 399 -4.08 -9.10 -16.26
CA VAL A 399 -3.91 -10.30 -15.41
C VAL A 399 -3.97 -9.95 -13.93
N GLY A 400 -3.71 -8.68 -13.57
CA GLY A 400 -3.63 -8.17 -12.21
C GLY A 400 -2.20 -8.19 -11.66
N ARG A 401 -1.99 -7.48 -10.53
CA ARG A 401 -0.73 -7.48 -9.80
C ARG A 401 -0.72 -8.64 -8.81
N GLY A 402 0.34 -9.45 -8.81
CA GLY A 402 0.53 -10.55 -7.88
C GLY A 402 1.88 -11.21 -8.08
N THR A 403 2.28 -12.05 -7.14
CA THR A 403 3.46 -12.91 -7.25
C THR A 403 3.21 -14.01 -8.27
N LEU A 404 4.18 -14.26 -9.14
CA LEU A 404 4.14 -15.30 -10.17
C LEU A 404 4.80 -16.57 -9.64
N PHE A 405 4.01 -17.64 -9.52
CA PHE A 405 4.51 -18.97 -9.27
C PHE A 405 4.57 -19.74 -10.59
N ALA A 406 5.61 -20.51 -10.81
CA ALA A 406 5.77 -21.32 -12.02
C ALA A 406 5.90 -22.79 -11.67
N ASP A 407 5.45 -23.67 -12.56
CA ASP A 407 5.85 -25.07 -12.50
C ASP A 407 7.34 -25.24 -12.88
N LYS A 408 7.92 -26.40 -12.56
CA LYS A 408 9.37 -26.67 -12.76
C LYS A 408 9.85 -26.43 -14.20
N LYS A 409 8.96 -26.54 -15.20
CA LYS A 409 9.30 -26.34 -16.62
C LYS A 409 8.95 -24.97 -17.14
N VAL A 410 8.30 -24.14 -16.31
CA VAL A 410 7.74 -22.85 -16.73
C VAL A 410 6.83 -22.98 -17.95
N GLU A 411 5.98 -24.02 -17.95
CA GLU A 411 4.91 -24.19 -18.92
C GLU A 411 3.62 -23.50 -18.49
N ASN A 412 3.44 -23.35 -17.16
CA ASN A 412 2.31 -22.69 -16.52
C ASN A 412 2.78 -21.71 -15.47
N LEU A 413 2.08 -20.58 -15.41
CA LEU A 413 2.18 -19.62 -14.31
C LEU A 413 0.90 -19.64 -13.48
N TYR A 414 1.04 -19.38 -12.19
CA TYR A 414 -0.06 -19.30 -11.23
C TYR A 414 0.06 -17.98 -10.48
N LEU A 415 -1.07 -17.34 -10.22
CA LEU A 415 -1.11 -16.10 -9.43
C LEU A 415 -2.45 -15.89 -8.73
N THR A 416 -2.42 -15.07 -7.68
CA THR A 416 -3.61 -14.50 -7.04
C THR A 416 -3.69 -13.02 -7.42
N ALA A 417 -4.84 -12.59 -7.93
CA ALA A 417 -5.09 -11.20 -8.25
C ALA A 417 -6.56 -10.85 -7.99
N GLY A 418 -6.78 -9.79 -7.19
CA GLY A 418 -8.13 -9.37 -6.79
C GLY A 418 -8.92 -10.46 -6.09
N GLY A 419 -8.25 -11.28 -5.27
CA GLY A 419 -8.86 -12.38 -4.51
C GLY A 419 -9.21 -13.62 -5.33
N LYS A 420 -8.82 -13.67 -6.60
CA LYS A 420 -9.09 -14.81 -7.52
C LYS A 420 -7.81 -15.55 -7.86
N LEU A 421 -7.90 -16.87 -7.88
CA LEU A 421 -6.81 -17.75 -8.29
C LEU A 421 -6.83 -17.98 -9.79
N LYS A 422 -5.67 -17.90 -10.43
CA LYS A 422 -5.51 -18.00 -11.88
C LYS A 422 -4.36 -18.93 -12.26
N LYS A 423 -4.55 -19.70 -13.34
CA LYS A 423 -3.53 -20.46 -14.05
C LYS A 423 -3.38 -19.86 -15.45
N ILE A 424 -2.16 -19.64 -15.90
CA ILE A 424 -1.85 -19.18 -17.25
C ILE A 424 -1.02 -20.24 -17.95
N GLU A 425 -1.58 -20.81 -19.03
CA GLU A 425 -0.88 -21.74 -19.93
C GLU A 425 -0.07 -20.92 -20.94
N LEU A 426 1.26 -20.93 -20.82
CA LEU A 426 2.14 -20.06 -21.61
C LEU A 426 2.17 -20.44 -23.09
N LYS A 427 2.03 -21.74 -23.41
CA LYS A 427 2.02 -22.24 -24.80
C LYS A 427 0.97 -21.56 -25.67
N ASP A 428 -0.23 -21.39 -25.15
CA ASP A 428 -1.38 -20.86 -25.89
C ASP A 428 -1.76 -19.46 -25.43
N SER A 429 -0.99 -18.87 -24.50
CA SER A 429 -1.27 -17.59 -23.85
C SER A 429 -2.71 -17.52 -23.31
N LYS A 430 -3.13 -18.55 -22.60
CA LYS A 430 -4.50 -18.71 -22.14
C LYS A 430 -4.60 -18.63 -20.61
N GLU A 431 -5.39 -17.66 -20.12
CA GLU A 431 -5.79 -17.60 -18.72
C GLU A 431 -6.94 -18.56 -18.43
N LYS A 432 -6.82 -19.33 -17.37
CA LYS A 432 -7.86 -20.20 -16.81
C LYS A 432 -8.10 -19.84 -15.34
N PRO A 433 -9.33 -19.54 -14.92
CA PRO A 433 -9.62 -19.38 -13.51
C PRO A 433 -9.49 -20.73 -12.79
N ILE A 434 -8.86 -20.71 -11.61
CA ILE A 434 -8.92 -21.81 -10.66
C ILE A 434 -10.06 -21.47 -9.71
N ALA A 435 -11.25 -22.02 -10.00
CA ALA A 435 -12.42 -21.74 -9.20
C ALA A 435 -12.39 -22.55 -7.89
N PHE A 436 -12.84 -21.95 -6.82
CA PHE A 436 -13.02 -22.62 -5.53
C PHE A 436 -14.37 -22.30 -4.91
N LYS A 437 -14.79 -23.13 -3.95
CA LYS A 437 -15.99 -23.00 -3.15
C LYS A 437 -15.60 -23.22 -1.69
N ALA A 438 -15.14 -22.17 -1.02
CA ALA A 438 -14.77 -22.24 0.37
C ALA A 438 -16.04 -22.08 1.25
N GLU A 439 -16.51 -23.18 1.82
CA GLU A 439 -17.56 -23.16 2.84
C GLU A 439 -16.96 -22.63 4.13
N PHE A 440 -17.61 -21.65 4.71
CA PHE A 440 -17.14 -20.94 5.88
C PHE A 440 -18.30 -20.69 6.84
N ALA A 441 -18.07 -21.02 8.09
CA ALA A 441 -19.03 -20.75 9.17
C ALA A 441 -18.34 -20.00 10.31
N TYR A 442 -18.91 -18.91 10.76
CA TYR A 442 -18.31 -18.09 11.81
C TYR A 442 -19.35 -17.53 12.77
N ARG A 443 -18.91 -17.16 13.96
CA ARG A 443 -19.66 -16.46 14.99
C ARG A 443 -19.20 -15.01 15.04
N PRO A 444 -20.02 -14.02 14.61
CA PRO A 444 -19.59 -12.63 14.55
C PRO A 444 -19.09 -12.06 15.89
N ALA A 445 -19.66 -12.50 17.01
CA ALA A 445 -19.20 -12.07 18.33
C ALA A 445 -17.80 -12.60 18.68
N GLU A 446 -17.48 -13.86 18.35
CA GLU A 446 -16.16 -14.46 18.54
C GLU A 446 -15.13 -13.83 17.61
N GLU A 447 -15.50 -13.55 16.36
CA GLU A 447 -14.66 -12.86 15.39
C GLU A 447 -14.29 -11.45 15.86
N ARG A 448 -15.26 -10.65 16.32
CA ARG A 448 -14.97 -9.32 16.90
C ARG A 448 -14.09 -9.39 18.15
N ALA A 449 -14.33 -10.34 19.03
CA ALA A 449 -13.50 -10.56 20.20
C ALA A 449 -12.05 -10.92 19.81
N TYR A 450 -11.90 -11.80 18.81
CA TYR A 450 -10.57 -12.11 18.27
C TYR A 450 -9.88 -10.88 17.67
N ILE A 451 -10.55 -10.12 16.79
CA ILE A 451 -9.98 -8.91 16.17
C ILE A 451 -9.57 -7.88 17.22
N PHE A 452 -10.37 -7.70 18.28
CA PHE A 452 -10.05 -6.80 19.40
C PHE A 452 -8.73 -7.19 20.08
N HIS A 453 -8.61 -8.46 20.52
CA HIS A 453 -7.42 -8.94 21.18
C HIS A 453 -6.21 -9.00 20.25
N HIS A 454 -6.41 -9.31 18.99
CA HIS A 454 -5.38 -9.25 17.96
C HIS A 454 -4.84 -7.82 17.81
N ALA A 455 -5.70 -6.83 17.62
CA ALA A 455 -5.28 -5.44 17.50
C ALA A 455 -4.53 -4.95 18.75
N TRP A 456 -5.00 -5.32 19.95
CA TRP A 456 -4.34 -4.99 21.20
C TRP A 456 -2.92 -5.57 21.28
N ARG A 457 -2.72 -6.86 20.91
CA ARG A 457 -1.41 -7.50 20.87
C ARG A 457 -0.50 -6.91 19.79
N GLN A 458 -1.05 -6.61 18.61
CA GLN A 458 -0.28 -6.02 17.53
C GLN A 458 0.32 -4.65 17.93
N VAL A 459 -0.36 -3.88 18.74
CA VAL A 459 0.19 -2.63 19.31
C VAL A 459 1.39 -2.91 20.19
N LEU A 460 1.33 -3.92 21.09
CA LEU A 460 2.47 -4.31 21.93
C LEU A 460 3.70 -4.67 21.12
N ASP A 461 3.50 -5.37 19.99
CA ASP A 461 4.58 -5.89 19.17
C ASP A 461 5.17 -4.85 18.21
N LYS A 462 4.39 -3.82 17.84
CA LYS A 462 4.71 -2.98 16.68
C LYS A 462 4.71 -1.48 16.91
N PHE A 463 4.18 -1.00 18.03
CA PHE A 463 4.19 0.44 18.29
C PHE A 463 5.63 0.96 18.34
N TYR A 464 5.90 2.12 17.72
CA TYR A 464 7.26 2.65 17.53
C TYR A 464 8.06 2.86 18.82
N ASP A 465 7.38 3.09 19.94
CA ASP A 465 8.00 3.21 21.27
C ASP A 465 7.68 1.95 22.09
N PRO A 466 8.67 1.09 22.38
CA PRO A 466 8.45 -0.16 23.12
C PRO A 466 7.96 0.05 24.56
N THR A 467 8.11 1.26 25.12
CA THR A 467 7.58 1.61 26.45
C THR A 467 6.13 2.06 26.41
N LEU A 468 5.51 2.10 25.21
CA LEU A 468 4.18 2.65 24.97
C LEU A 468 3.99 4.04 25.61
N ARG A 469 5.10 4.79 25.70
CA ARG A 469 5.14 6.11 26.32
C ARG A 469 4.68 6.12 27.79
N GLY A 470 4.83 4.97 28.47
CA GLY A 470 4.46 4.78 29.87
C GLY A 470 2.95 4.57 30.11
N MET A 471 2.17 4.26 29.09
CA MET A 471 0.72 4.01 29.23
C MET A 471 0.43 2.62 29.79
N ASP A 472 -0.63 2.50 30.60
CA ASP A 472 -1.16 1.21 31.09
C ASP A 472 -2.00 0.51 30.03
N TRP A 473 -1.34 0.01 28.98
CA TRP A 473 -1.99 -0.65 27.85
C TRP A 473 -2.76 -1.91 28.25
N LYS A 474 -2.29 -2.61 29.28
CA LYS A 474 -2.98 -3.78 29.83
C LYS A 474 -4.28 -3.40 30.54
N GLY A 475 -4.28 -2.28 31.27
CA GLY A 475 -5.50 -1.74 31.89
C GLY A 475 -6.55 -1.38 30.85
N TYR A 476 -6.14 -0.85 29.69
CA TYR A 476 -7.05 -0.53 28.58
C TYR A 476 -7.66 -1.76 27.93
N GLU A 477 -6.94 -2.88 27.81
CA GLU A 477 -7.55 -4.14 27.36
C GLU A 477 -8.79 -4.49 28.20
N THR A 478 -8.62 -4.50 29.51
CA THR A 478 -9.72 -4.82 30.44
C THR A 478 -10.85 -3.81 30.37
N ALA A 479 -10.52 -2.52 30.28
CA ALA A 479 -11.49 -1.43 30.26
C ALA A 479 -12.38 -1.47 29.00
N TYR A 480 -11.85 -1.87 27.85
CA TYR A 480 -12.60 -1.90 26.59
C TYR A 480 -13.23 -3.27 26.30
N ALA A 481 -12.62 -4.40 26.70
CA ALA A 481 -13.16 -5.74 26.44
C ALA A 481 -14.56 -5.94 27.01
N ARG A 482 -14.93 -5.24 28.11
CA ARG A 482 -16.25 -5.32 28.72
C ARG A 482 -17.40 -4.87 27.78
N PHE A 483 -17.11 -4.09 26.72
CA PHE A 483 -18.11 -3.64 25.75
C PHE A 483 -18.40 -4.68 24.66
N LEU A 484 -17.48 -5.61 24.40
CA LEU A 484 -17.63 -6.63 23.34
C LEU A 484 -18.95 -7.39 23.38
N PRO A 485 -19.49 -7.85 24.55
CA PRO A 485 -20.76 -8.56 24.60
C PRO A 485 -21.99 -7.71 24.20
N HIS A 486 -21.82 -6.39 24.13
CA HIS A 486 -22.89 -5.44 23.84
C HIS A 486 -22.84 -4.91 22.39
N ILE A 487 -21.83 -5.29 21.62
CA ILE A 487 -21.62 -4.86 20.24
C ILE A 487 -22.07 -5.95 19.27
N ASN A 488 -23.05 -5.64 18.41
CA ASN A 488 -23.61 -6.59 17.45
C ASN A 488 -23.40 -6.20 15.98
N ASN A 489 -22.68 -5.10 15.70
CA ASN A 489 -22.41 -4.62 14.35
C ASN A 489 -20.98 -4.05 14.24
N ASN A 490 -20.49 -3.91 13.00
CA ASN A 490 -19.12 -3.46 12.78
C ASN A 490 -18.95 -1.93 12.79
N PHE A 491 -20.03 -1.13 12.75
CA PHE A 491 -19.92 0.31 12.97
C PHE A 491 -19.52 0.61 14.41
N ASP A 492 -20.28 0.08 15.40
CA ASP A 492 -19.97 0.28 16.82
C ASP A 492 -18.65 -0.39 17.20
N PHE A 493 -18.33 -1.54 16.59
CA PHE A 493 -17.05 -2.22 16.81
C PHE A 493 -15.86 -1.38 16.36
N GLN A 494 -15.94 -0.78 15.16
CA GLN A 494 -14.91 0.11 14.63
C GLN A 494 -14.72 1.35 15.51
N GLU A 495 -15.82 1.95 16.01
CA GLU A 495 -15.76 3.09 16.93
C GLU A 495 -15.03 2.69 18.22
N MET A 496 -15.44 1.60 18.87
CA MET A 496 -14.77 1.12 20.09
C MET A 496 -13.28 0.82 19.85
N LEU A 497 -12.93 0.18 18.74
CA LEU A 497 -11.55 -0.10 18.38
C LEU A 497 -10.75 1.18 18.13
N SER A 498 -11.37 2.19 17.49
CA SER A 498 -10.76 3.51 17.29
C SER A 498 -10.53 4.23 18.62
N GLU A 499 -11.46 4.13 19.55
CA GLU A 499 -11.28 4.71 20.89
C GLU A 499 -10.13 4.06 21.65
N LEU A 500 -10.07 2.72 21.67
CA LEU A 500 -8.94 1.99 22.26
C LEU A 500 -7.60 2.44 21.68
N LEU A 501 -7.50 2.49 20.36
CA LEU A 501 -6.26 2.91 19.68
C LEU A 501 -5.95 4.39 19.91
N GLY A 502 -6.97 5.21 20.11
CA GLY A 502 -6.83 6.64 20.47
C GLY A 502 -6.18 6.87 21.81
N GLU A 503 -6.26 5.92 22.77
CA GLU A 503 -5.58 5.99 24.08
C GLU A 503 -4.05 6.04 23.93
N LEU A 504 -3.50 5.56 22.80
CA LEU A 504 -2.07 5.68 22.49
C LEU A 504 -1.61 7.14 22.34
N ASN A 505 -2.56 8.08 22.19
CA ASN A 505 -2.28 9.50 21.97
C ASN A 505 -1.18 9.71 20.90
N GLY A 506 -1.29 8.96 19.81
CA GLY A 506 -0.35 8.98 18.71
C GLY A 506 -1.07 9.32 17.39
N SER A 507 -0.33 9.88 16.45
CA SER A 507 -0.82 10.04 15.09
C SER A 507 -0.96 8.68 14.40
N HIS A 508 -1.78 8.61 13.33
CA HIS A 508 -1.96 7.43 12.48
C HIS A 508 -2.55 6.20 13.21
N THR A 509 -3.18 6.39 14.36
CA THR A 509 -3.96 5.36 15.07
C THR A 509 -5.42 5.37 14.59
N GLY A 510 -6.17 4.36 14.99
CA GLY A 510 -7.61 4.25 14.75
C GLY A 510 -7.99 3.08 13.86
N ALA A 511 -9.29 2.86 13.72
CA ALA A 511 -9.85 1.80 12.90
C ALA A 511 -10.80 2.37 11.84
N ARG A 512 -11.03 1.60 10.78
CA ARG A 512 -11.94 1.94 9.68
C ARG A 512 -12.80 0.74 9.35
N TYR A 513 -14.08 1.01 9.07
CA TYR A 513 -15.01 0.03 8.54
C TYR A 513 -15.46 0.45 7.14
N ASN A 514 -15.18 -0.35 6.14
CA ASN A 514 -15.44 -0.08 4.73
C ASN A 514 -16.35 -1.16 4.13
N PRO A 515 -17.68 -1.12 4.41
CA PRO A 515 -18.61 -2.14 3.93
C PRO A 515 -18.85 -2.12 2.42
N GLY A 516 -18.27 -1.15 1.71
CA GLY A 516 -18.55 -0.85 0.32
C GLY A 516 -19.80 0.01 0.14
N LEU A 517 -20.01 0.50 -1.08
CA LEU A 517 -21.21 1.27 -1.42
C LEU A 517 -22.39 0.32 -1.65
N THR A 518 -23.50 0.56 -0.95
CA THR A 518 -24.70 -0.25 -1.06
C THR A 518 -25.73 0.30 -2.05
N GLY A 519 -25.42 1.42 -2.71
CA GLY A 519 -26.33 2.09 -3.63
C GLY A 519 -25.64 2.89 -4.73
N PRO A 520 -26.41 3.43 -5.68
CA PRO A 520 -25.87 4.23 -6.76
C PRO A 520 -25.35 5.58 -6.24
N GLU A 521 -24.19 6.01 -6.75
CA GLU A 521 -23.60 7.31 -6.43
C GLU A 521 -24.47 8.44 -6.98
N THR A 522 -24.71 9.50 -6.18
CA THR A 522 -25.42 10.71 -6.61
C THR A 522 -24.45 11.63 -7.35
N ALA A 523 -24.87 12.07 -8.53
CA ALA A 523 -24.07 12.97 -9.35
C ALA A 523 -24.28 14.44 -8.99
N SER A 524 -23.30 15.27 -9.37
CA SER A 524 -23.35 16.74 -9.29
C SER A 524 -23.47 17.37 -10.69
N LEU A 525 -24.14 18.50 -10.76
CA LEU A 525 -24.21 19.37 -11.95
C LEU A 525 -23.09 20.42 -11.95
N GLY A 526 -22.28 20.53 -10.91
CA GLY A 526 -21.21 21.54 -10.82
C GLY A 526 -21.72 22.96 -10.63
N ALA A 527 -22.78 23.14 -9.84
CA ALA A 527 -23.34 24.44 -9.53
C ALA A 527 -23.79 24.50 -8.06
N PHE A 528 -23.86 25.74 -7.53
CA PHE A 528 -24.57 26.06 -6.30
C PHE A 528 -25.92 26.67 -6.62
N PHE A 529 -26.93 26.33 -5.82
CA PHE A 529 -28.31 26.79 -6.01
C PHE A 529 -28.72 27.77 -4.92
N ASP A 530 -29.58 28.71 -5.27
CA ASP A 530 -30.13 29.73 -4.38
C ASP A 530 -31.12 29.10 -3.40
N ASN A 531 -30.69 28.92 -2.15
CA ASN A 531 -31.50 28.34 -1.09
C ASN A 531 -32.69 29.23 -0.65
N ALA A 532 -32.69 30.52 -1.02
CA ALA A 532 -33.80 31.43 -0.76
C ALA A 532 -34.86 31.43 -1.88
N TYR A 533 -34.59 30.69 -2.98
CA TYR A 533 -35.56 30.61 -4.07
C TYR A 533 -36.77 29.75 -3.69
N THR A 534 -37.97 30.32 -3.83
CA THR A 534 -39.24 29.69 -3.38
C THR A 534 -40.12 29.17 -4.51
N GLY A 535 -39.67 29.21 -5.74
CA GLY A 535 -40.38 28.68 -6.94
C GLY A 535 -40.07 27.23 -7.25
N ASP A 536 -40.78 26.67 -8.24
CA ASP A 536 -40.43 25.34 -8.80
C ASP A 536 -39.09 25.39 -9.53
N GLY A 537 -38.27 24.35 -9.44
CA GLY A 537 -36.97 24.22 -10.07
C GLY A 537 -35.80 24.64 -9.16
N LEU A 538 -34.56 24.56 -9.72
CA LEU A 538 -33.32 24.95 -9.05
C LEU A 538 -32.77 26.22 -9.66
N LYS A 539 -32.82 27.36 -8.94
CA LYS A 539 -32.22 28.61 -9.40
C LYS A 539 -30.71 28.61 -9.16
N ILE A 540 -29.94 28.76 -10.21
CA ILE A 540 -28.48 28.75 -10.16
C ILE A 540 -27.98 30.04 -9.52
N GLU A 541 -27.29 29.92 -8.39
CA GLU A 541 -26.58 31.02 -7.72
C GLU A 541 -25.16 31.16 -8.25
N GLU A 542 -24.46 30.03 -8.49
CA GLU A 542 -23.10 30.02 -9.00
C GLU A 542 -22.84 28.78 -9.86
N ILE A 543 -22.12 28.95 -10.95
CA ILE A 543 -21.60 27.85 -11.79
C ILE A 543 -20.13 27.65 -11.44
N ILE A 544 -19.74 26.41 -11.10
CA ILE A 544 -18.36 26.10 -10.79
C ILE A 544 -17.55 26.06 -12.11
N ALA A 545 -16.53 26.89 -12.19
CA ALA A 545 -15.64 26.97 -13.35
C ALA A 545 -15.07 25.61 -13.73
N LYS A 546 -14.97 25.34 -15.05
CA LYS A 546 -14.50 24.06 -15.60
C LYS A 546 -15.40 22.85 -15.25
N GLY A 547 -16.59 23.10 -14.72
CA GLY A 547 -17.59 22.09 -14.40
C GLY A 547 -18.53 21.78 -15.59
N PRO A 548 -19.52 20.89 -15.39
CA PRO A 548 -20.44 20.43 -16.43
C PRO A 548 -21.21 21.52 -17.18
N LEU A 549 -21.51 22.64 -16.51
CA LEU A 549 -22.29 23.74 -17.05
C LEU A 549 -21.44 24.82 -17.74
N THR A 550 -20.13 24.56 -17.97
CA THR A 550 -19.20 25.55 -18.58
C THR A 550 -18.77 25.15 -19.99
N LEU A 551 -19.63 24.45 -20.74
CA LEU A 551 -19.36 24.13 -22.14
C LEU A 551 -19.33 25.43 -22.99
N ALA A 552 -18.51 25.43 -24.04
CA ALA A 552 -18.30 26.62 -24.87
C ALA A 552 -19.58 27.17 -25.52
N ASP A 553 -20.54 26.30 -25.79
CA ASP A 553 -21.84 26.60 -26.39
C ASP A 553 -23.00 26.64 -25.39
N SER A 554 -22.70 26.49 -24.07
CA SER A 554 -23.72 26.50 -23.03
C SER A 554 -24.39 27.87 -22.94
N GLN A 555 -25.73 27.83 -22.87
CA GLN A 555 -26.55 28.99 -22.59
C GLN A 555 -26.89 29.17 -21.11
N ILE A 556 -26.51 28.17 -20.28
CA ILE A 556 -26.76 28.18 -18.84
C ILE A 556 -25.83 29.18 -18.15
N LYS A 557 -26.42 30.06 -17.33
CA LYS A 557 -25.69 31.09 -16.57
C LYS A 557 -26.29 31.27 -15.18
N LYS A 558 -25.62 32.01 -14.30
CA LYS A 558 -26.16 32.43 -13.02
C LYS A 558 -27.54 33.08 -13.20
N GLY A 559 -28.48 32.69 -12.35
CA GLY A 559 -29.87 33.14 -12.36
C GLY A 559 -30.82 32.31 -13.21
N CYS A 560 -30.33 31.44 -14.10
CA CYS A 560 -31.15 30.43 -14.79
C CYS A 560 -31.80 29.48 -13.78
N ILE A 561 -32.96 28.92 -14.14
CA ILE A 561 -33.71 27.97 -13.32
C ILE A 561 -33.77 26.64 -14.08
N ILE A 562 -33.23 25.58 -13.50
CA ILE A 562 -33.38 24.22 -14.00
C ILE A 562 -34.75 23.72 -13.57
N GLU A 563 -35.70 23.64 -14.53
CA GLU A 563 -37.08 23.28 -14.27
C GLU A 563 -37.28 21.74 -14.24
N LYS A 564 -36.46 21.01 -15.08
CA LYS A 564 -36.55 19.52 -15.19
C LYS A 564 -35.17 18.90 -15.35
N ILE A 565 -35.05 17.67 -14.87
CA ILE A 565 -33.93 16.77 -15.14
C ILE A 565 -34.48 15.52 -15.82
N ASP A 566 -33.98 15.17 -17.02
CA ASP A 566 -34.46 14.04 -17.86
C ASP A 566 -35.98 14.02 -18.01
N GLY A 567 -36.59 15.20 -18.24
CA GLY A 567 -38.04 15.36 -18.40
C GLY A 567 -38.84 15.38 -17.11
N THR A 568 -38.27 15.03 -15.96
CA THR A 568 -38.95 15.03 -14.66
C THR A 568 -38.91 16.44 -14.03
N PRO A 569 -40.07 17.07 -13.75
CA PRO A 569 -40.12 18.39 -13.17
C PRO A 569 -39.62 18.40 -11.72
N ILE A 570 -38.90 19.47 -11.37
CA ILE A 570 -38.45 19.71 -10.00
C ILE A 570 -39.46 20.63 -9.33
N LYS A 571 -40.18 20.12 -8.31
CA LYS A 571 -41.15 20.89 -7.55
C LYS A 571 -40.48 21.58 -6.38
N LYS A 572 -41.12 22.70 -5.97
CA LYS A 572 -40.73 23.41 -4.75
C LYS A 572 -40.66 22.41 -3.57
N ASP A 573 -39.67 22.56 -2.73
CA ASP A 573 -39.43 21.75 -1.54
C ASP A 573 -39.30 20.23 -1.79
N ALA A 574 -39.22 19.79 -3.06
CA ALA A 574 -38.96 18.40 -3.42
C ALA A 574 -37.47 18.08 -3.40
N ASP A 575 -37.13 16.89 -2.90
CA ASP A 575 -35.79 16.34 -3.01
C ASP A 575 -35.47 15.99 -4.48
N TYR A 576 -34.50 16.70 -5.07
CA TYR A 576 -34.08 16.47 -6.45
C TYR A 576 -32.92 15.49 -6.60
N TYR A 577 -32.19 15.15 -5.51
CA TYR A 577 -31.05 14.24 -5.56
C TYR A 577 -31.36 12.86 -6.15
N PRO A 578 -32.55 12.27 -5.94
CA PRO A 578 -32.94 11.02 -6.62
C PRO A 578 -32.86 11.10 -8.16
N LEU A 579 -33.09 12.28 -8.76
CA LEU A 579 -32.99 12.48 -10.22
C LEU A 579 -31.55 12.40 -10.73
N LEU A 580 -30.56 12.57 -9.85
CA LEU A 580 -29.12 12.50 -10.13
C LEU A 580 -28.49 11.19 -9.64
N SER A 581 -29.25 10.33 -8.97
CA SER A 581 -28.76 9.03 -8.47
C SER A 581 -28.35 8.11 -9.64
N GLY A 582 -27.13 7.55 -9.59
CA GLY A 582 -26.57 6.70 -10.62
C GLY A 582 -26.25 7.41 -11.95
N LYS A 583 -26.17 8.75 -11.94
CA LYS A 583 -25.90 9.57 -13.13
C LYS A 583 -24.44 10.03 -13.25
N VAL A 584 -23.54 9.68 -12.34
CA VAL A 584 -22.12 10.01 -12.44
C VAL A 584 -21.55 9.55 -13.78
N GLY A 585 -20.91 10.47 -14.50
CA GLY A 585 -20.34 10.23 -15.85
C GLY A 585 -21.35 10.06 -16.97
N LYS A 586 -22.67 10.16 -16.68
CA LYS A 586 -23.73 10.04 -17.67
C LYS A 586 -24.21 11.40 -18.14
N LYS A 587 -24.76 11.43 -19.35
CA LYS A 587 -25.41 12.61 -19.87
C LYS A 587 -26.81 12.71 -19.26
N VAL A 588 -27.18 13.92 -18.84
CA VAL A 588 -28.51 14.29 -18.36
C VAL A 588 -29.05 15.46 -19.16
N MET A 589 -30.34 15.46 -19.42
CA MET A 589 -31.03 16.53 -20.13
C MET A 589 -31.61 17.52 -19.11
N LEU A 590 -31.21 18.78 -19.19
CA LEU A 590 -31.73 19.86 -18.35
C LEU A 590 -32.70 20.70 -19.16
N SER A 591 -33.95 20.85 -18.67
CA SER A 591 -34.87 21.87 -19.20
C SER A 591 -34.69 23.13 -18.35
N VAL A 592 -34.31 24.23 -18.96
CA VAL A 592 -33.85 25.45 -18.31
C VAL A 592 -34.72 26.64 -18.70
N TYR A 593 -35.07 27.48 -17.75
CA TYR A 593 -35.69 28.77 -17.94
C TYR A 593 -34.70 29.90 -17.59
N ASP A 594 -34.48 30.81 -18.54
CA ASP A 594 -33.74 32.05 -18.30
C ASP A 594 -34.70 33.20 -17.98
N PRO A 595 -34.78 33.69 -16.74
CA PRO A 595 -35.67 34.79 -16.37
C PRO A 595 -35.34 36.11 -17.06
N THR A 596 -34.08 36.31 -17.48
CA THR A 596 -33.60 37.53 -18.13
C THR A 596 -34.10 37.63 -19.57
N SER A 597 -33.91 36.60 -20.35
CA SER A 597 -34.37 36.49 -21.76
C SER A 597 -35.80 36.00 -21.87
N LYS A 598 -36.38 35.47 -20.81
CA LYS A 598 -37.69 34.77 -20.74
C LYS A 598 -37.79 33.57 -21.68
N GLN A 599 -36.67 32.99 -22.04
CA GLN A 599 -36.62 31.82 -22.94
C GLN A 599 -36.52 30.52 -22.15
N ARG A 600 -37.04 29.44 -22.74
CA ARG A 600 -36.84 28.08 -22.28
C ARG A 600 -36.09 27.33 -23.32
N PHE A 601 -35.15 26.55 -22.91
CA PHE A 601 -34.30 25.71 -23.77
C PHE A 601 -33.94 24.43 -23.06
N GLU A 602 -33.43 23.47 -23.81
CA GLU A 602 -32.92 22.21 -23.28
C GLU A 602 -31.42 22.10 -23.59
N GLU A 603 -30.65 21.65 -22.59
CA GLU A 603 -29.23 21.44 -22.71
C GLU A 603 -28.80 20.12 -22.10
N GLN A 604 -27.96 19.37 -22.83
CA GLN A 604 -27.44 18.10 -22.38
C GLN A 604 -26.06 18.28 -21.76
N VAL A 605 -25.89 17.86 -20.50
CA VAL A 605 -24.64 17.98 -19.76
C VAL A 605 -24.18 16.62 -19.24
N LYS A 606 -22.87 16.43 -19.08
CA LYS A 606 -22.31 15.23 -18.45
C LYS A 606 -22.10 15.49 -16.96
N ALA A 607 -22.94 14.86 -16.13
CA ALA A 607 -22.86 15.00 -14.68
C ALA A 607 -21.58 14.37 -14.12
N ILE A 608 -21.02 14.96 -13.05
CA ILE A 608 -19.77 14.55 -12.39
C ILE A 608 -20.03 13.98 -11.00
N SER A 609 -19.03 13.33 -10.42
CA SER A 609 -19.08 12.91 -9.01
C SER A 609 -18.92 14.10 -8.06
N ASN A 610 -19.34 13.94 -6.79
CA ASN A 610 -19.08 14.93 -5.74
C ASN A 610 -17.57 15.09 -5.48
N GLY A 611 -16.77 14.04 -5.62
CA GLY A 611 -15.31 14.10 -5.54
C GLY A 611 -14.69 14.98 -6.65
N GLU A 612 -15.17 14.86 -7.89
CA GLU A 612 -14.75 15.73 -9.00
C GLU A 612 -15.16 17.20 -8.74
N GLN A 613 -16.37 17.43 -8.24
CA GLN A 613 -16.78 18.79 -7.84
C GLN A 613 -15.87 19.40 -6.76
N SER A 614 -15.60 18.65 -5.69
CA SER A 614 -14.70 19.07 -4.62
C SER A 614 -13.30 19.39 -5.15
N ASN A 615 -12.81 18.60 -6.10
CA ASN A 615 -11.52 18.84 -6.76
C ASN A 615 -11.50 20.14 -7.58
N LEU A 616 -12.60 20.48 -8.28
CA LEU A 616 -12.74 21.77 -8.99
C LEU A 616 -12.71 22.95 -8.02
N LEU A 617 -13.41 22.85 -6.88
CA LEU A 617 -13.43 23.86 -5.85
C LEU A 617 -12.04 24.06 -5.19
N TYR A 618 -11.32 22.96 -4.95
CA TYR A 618 -9.97 23.00 -4.42
C TYR A 618 -9.00 23.70 -5.37
N LYS A 619 -9.07 23.38 -6.67
CA LYS A 619 -8.26 24.08 -7.70
C LYS A 619 -8.58 25.56 -7.77
N ARG A 620 -9.85 25.94 -7.67
CA ARG A 620 -10.28 27.34 -7.62
C ARG A 620 -9.67 28.06 -6.42
N TRP A 621 -9.64 27.40 -5.24
CA TRP A 621 -9.00 27.99 -4.05
C TRP A 621 -7.51 28.26 -4.27
N ILE A 622 -6.76 27.33 -4.88
CA ILE A 622 -5.34 27.51 -5.22
C ILE A 622 -5.16 28.68 -6.21
N GLU A 623 -5.99 28.76 -7.25
CA GLU A 623 -5.96 29.84 -8.23
C GLU A 623 -6.21 31.20 -7.55
N ASN A 624 -7.20 31.30 -6.66
CA ASN A 624 -7.48 32.49 -5.88
C ASN A 624 -6.31 32.91 -4.96
N CYS A 625 -5.66 31.97 -4.29
CA CYS A 625 -4.46 32.21 -3.50
C CYS A 625 -3.33 32.77 -4.36
N GLN A 626 -3.09 32.20 -5.53
CA GLN A 626 -2.09 32.69 -6.46
C GLN A 626 -2.38 34.12 -6.94
N GLU A 627 -3.61 34.40 -7.36
CA GLU A 627 -4.04 35.77 -7.77
C GLU A 627 -3.90 36.76 -6.66
N THR A 628 -4.22 36.37 -5.41
CA THR A 628 -4.07 37.20 -4.22
C THR A 628 -2.61 37.55 -3.99
N VAL A 629 -1.69 36.57 -4.08
CA VAL A 629 -0.24 36.85 -3.92
C VAL A 629 0.28 37.76 -5.03
N ASP A 630 -0.10 37.50 -6.28
CA ASP A 630 0.31 38.35 -7.42
C ASP A 630 -0.18 39.82 -7.23
N LYS A 631 -1.43 39.99 -6.82
CA LYS A 631 -2.01 41.30 -6.58
C LYS A 631 -1.34 42.06 -5.41
N LEU A 632 -1.20 41.42 -4.26
CA LEU A 632 -0.64 42.02 -3.06
C LEU A 632 0.86 42.34 -3.19
N SER A 633 1.60 41.52 -3.98
CA SER A 633 3.04 41.70 -4.21
C SER A 633 3.38 42.54 -5.46
N ASN A 634 2.40 43.04 -6.21
CA ASN A 634 2.60 43.62 -7.55
C ASN A 634 3.42 42.68 -8.45
N GLY A 635 3.12 41.37 -8.41
CA GLY A 635 3.77 40.36 -9.21
C GLY A 635 5.20 40.02 -8.81
N GLN A 636 5.74 40.50 -7.69
CA GLN A 636 7.12 40.28 -7.28
C GLN A 636 7.32 38.89 -6.61
N ILE A 637 6.30 38.37 -5.90
CA ILE A 637 6.35 37.12 -5.17
C ILE A 637 5.59 36.04 -5.95
N GLY A 638 6.19 34.84 -6.04
CA GLY A 638 5.53 33.69 -6.59
C GLY A 638 4.75 32.91 -5.52
N TYR A 639 3.83 32.06 -5.98
CA TYR A 639 3.06 31.16 -5.13
C TYR A 639 3.03 29.76 -5.72
N VAL A 640 3.28 28.75 -4.90
CA VAL A 640 3.11 27.34 -5.23
C VAL A 640 2.42 26.64 -4.09
N HIS A 641 1.54 25.68 -4.41
CA HIS A 641 0.83 24.88 -3.41
C HIS A 641 1.28 23.42 -3.48
N VAL A 642 1.55 22.82 -2.32
CA VAL A 642 1.90 21.40 -2.16
C VAL A 642 0.67 20.67 -1.63
N ARG A 643 -0.15 20.12 -2.53
CA ARG A 643 -1.42 19.49 -2.17
C ARG A 643 -1.27 18.20 -1.34
N GLY A 644 -0.25 17.41 -1.64
CA GLY A 644 0.09 16.18 -0.95
C GLY A 644 1.59 15.92 -1.06
N MET A 645 2.13 15.11 -0.18
CA MET A 645 3.55 14.77 -0.21
C MET A 645 3.80 13.58 -1.16
N ASN A 646 3.64 13.81 -2.48
CA ASN A 646 3.71 12.80 -3.53
C ASN A 646 4.35 13.34 -4.82
N SER A 647 4.57 12.45 -5.79
CA SER A 647 5.24 12.76 -7.06
C SER A 647 4.48 13.77 -7.92
N GLU A 648 3.14 13.69 -7.97
CA GLU A 648 2.31 14.62 -8.72
C GLU A 648 2.49 16.05 -8.21
N SER A 649 2.39 16.24 -6.89
CA SER A 649 2.59 17.56 -6.25
C SER A 649 4.00 18.09 -6.48
N PHE A 650 5.03 17.23 -6.42
CA PHE A 650 6.40 17.65 -6.72
C PHE A 650 6.53 18.17 -8.15
N ARG A 651 5.97 17.48 -9.14
CA ARG A 651 6.01 17.89 -10.55
C ARG A 651 5.31 19.22 -10.79
N GLU A 652 4.16 19.44 -10.14
CA GLU A 652 3.46 20.74 -10.22
C GLU A 652 4.29 21.86 -9.59
N VAL A 653 4.85 21.64 -8.41
CA VAL A 653 5.73 22.61 -7.71
C VAL A 653 7.00 22.88 -8.54
N TYR A 654 7.67 21.86 -9.04
CA TYR A 654 8.86 21.98 -9.88
C TYR A 654 8.57 22.81 -11.13
N SER A 655 7.51 22.46 -11.86
CA SER A 655 7.07 23.17 -13.05
C SER A 655 6.74 24.64 -12.76
N ALA A 656 6.04 24.90 -11.66
CA ALA A 656 5.67 26.25 -11.26
C ALA A 656 6.86 27.09 -10.81
N LEU A 657 7.77 26.55 -9.99
CA LEU A 657 8.96 27.25 -9.51
C LEU A 657 9.90 27.65 -10.65
N LEU A 658 10.27 26.69 -11.48
CA LEU A 658 11.25 26.88 -12.54
C LEU A 658 10.64 27.43 -13.85
N GLY A 659 9.29 27.44 -13.95
CA GLY A 659 8.54 28.03 -15.05
C GLY A 659 7.98 29.43 -14.68
N ARG A 660 6.70 29.51 -14.32
CA ARG A 660 6.00 30.79 -14.11
C ARG A 660 6.56 31.67 -12.99
N CYS A 661 7.21 31.07 -11.98
CA CYS A 661 7.84 31.81 -10.89
C CYS A 661 9.31 32.20 -11.19
N ARG A 662 9.89 31.76 -12.30
CA ARG A 662 11.31 31.96 -12.62
C ARG A 662 11.78 33.42 -12.46
N ASN A 663 10.97 34.37 -12.87
CA ASN A 663 11.29 35.81 -12.82
C ASN A 663 10.83 36.48 -11.53
N LYS A 664 10.19 35.79 -10.61
CA LYS A 664 9.80 36.30 -9.30
C LYS A 664 11.04 36.47 -8.41
N LYS A 665 10.96 37.42 -7.44
CA LYS A 665 12.07 37.66 -6.51
C LYS A 665 12.14 36.64 -5.37
N ALA A 666 10.98 36.10 -4.98
CA ALA A 666 10.84 35.09 -3.95
C ALA A 666 9.59 34.26 -4.18
N VAL A 667 9.36 33.22 -3.37
CA VAL A 667 8.20 32.30 -3.49
C VAL A 667 7.62 31.97 -2.12
N ILE A 668 6.30 31.87 -2.05
CA ILE A 668 5.55 31.26 -0.95
C ILE A 668 5.23 29.81 -1.34
N VAL A 669 5.66 28.87 -0.52
CA VAL A 669 5.36 27.44 -0.63
C VAL A 669 4.26 27.13 0.36
N ASP A 670 3.04 27.00 -0.12
CA ASP A 670 1.85 26.79 0.71
C ASP A 670 1.60 25.28 0.90
N THR A 671 1.71 24.81 2.14
CA THR A 671 1.46 23.41 2.52
C THR A 671 0.19 23.23 3.33
N ARG A 672 -0.64 24.27 3.45
CA ARG A 672 -1.89 24.18 4.22
C ARG A 672 -2.81 23.10 3.66
N HIS A 673 -3.50 22.43 4.57
CA HIS A 673 -4.45 21.34 4.27
C HIS A 673 -3.82 20.10 3.62
N ASN A 674 -2.52 19.89 3.83
CA ASN A 674 -1.78 18.75 3.31
C ASN A 674 -1.80 17.57 4.32
N GLY A 675 -2.36 16.45 3.89
CA GLY A 675 -2.51 15.25 4.72
C GLY A 675 -1.27 14.35 4.81
N GLY A 676 -0.12 14.75 4.20
CA GLY A 676 1.12 13.99 4.25
C GLY A 676 1.41 13.14 3.00
N GLY A 677 2.21 12.14 3.19
CA GLY A 677 2.84 11.26 2.20
C GLY A 677 4.33 11.09 2.53
N TRP A 678 5.23 11.27 1.55
CA TRP A 678 6.69 11.19 1.78
C TRP A 678 7.46 11.98 0.71
N LEU A 679 7.65 13.29 0.89
CA LEU A 679 8.26 14.18 -0.12
C LEU A 679 9.22 15.23 0.48
N HIS A 680 9.42 15.24 1.79
CA HIS A 680 10.12 16.32 2.51
C HIS A 680 11.54 16.54 2.01
N ASP A 681 12.28 15.47 1.69
CA ASP A 681 13.68 15.55 1.27
C ASP A 681 13.82 16.14 -0.15
N ASP A 682 12.98 15.69 -1.08
CA ASP A 682 12.96 16.24 -2.44
C ASP A 682 12.62 17.74 -2.46
N LEU A 683 11.64 18.17 -1.66
CA LEU A 683 11.26 19.58 -1.56
C LEU A 683 12.36 20.42 -0.91
N ALA A 684 12.97 19.92 0.18
CA ALA A 684 14.09 20.59 0.82
C ALA A 684 15.28 20.74 -0.15
N THR A 685 15.59 19.69 -0.89
CA THR A 685 16.64 19.68 -1.92
C THR A 685 16.34 20.68 -3.05
N LEU A 686 15.11 20.73 -3.52
CA LEU A 686 14.65 21.67 -4.56
C LEU A 686 14.78 23.13 -4.11
N LEU A 687 14.44 23.43 -2.84
CA LEU A 687 14.37 24.79 -2.28
C LEU A 687 15.70 25.31 -1.69
N SER A 688 16.71 24.46 -1.53
CA SER A 688 18.02 24.81 -0.94
C SER A 688 19.10 25.17 -1.96
N GLY A 689 18.73 25.53 -3.18
CA GLY A 689 19.70 25.92 -4.23
C GLY A 689 20.44 27.19 -3.91
N LYS A 690 21.73 27.23 -4.30
CA LYS A 690 22.56 28.46 -4.27
C LYS A 690 23.21 28.61 -5.64
N GLU A 691 23.06 29.80 -6.26
CA GLU A 691 23.72 30.09 -7.53
C GLU A 691 25.23 30.07 -7.32
N TYR A 692 25.97 29.35 -8.18
CA TYR A 692 27.43 29.25 -8.09
C TYR A 692 28.15 29.53 -9.40
N GLN A 693 27.46 29.57 -10.56
CA GLN A 693 28.04 29.96 -11.85
C GLN A 693 26.97 30.47 -12.81
N ARG A 694 27.42 31.26 -13.83
CA ARG A 694 26.58 31.83 -14.87
C ARG A 694 27.09 31.47 -16.24
N PHE A 695 26.21 31.38 -17.21
CA PHE A 695 26.55 31.12 -18.61
C PHE A 695 26.31 32.41 -19.41
N GLU A 696 27.41 32.97 -19.95
CA GLU A 696 27.40 34.27 -20.66
C GLU A 696 28.19 34.23 -21.97
N PRO A 697 27.73 33.42 -22.99
CA PRO A 697 28.39 33.40 -24.29
C PRO A 697 28.30 34.78 -24.95
N ARG A 698 29.50 35.35 -25.28
CA ARG A 698 29.62 36.69 -25.86
C ARG A 698 28.92 37.80 -25.06
N GLY A 699 28.89 37.67 -23.75
CA GLY A 699 28.24 38.67 -22.87
C GLY A 699 26.72 38.57 -22.79
N GLN A 700 26.11 37.57 -23.42
CA GLN A 700 24.66 37.33 -23.30
C GLN A 700 24.43 36.33 -22.16
N TYR A 701 23.74 36.78 -21.11
CA TYR A 701 23.29 35.87 -20.04
C TYR A 701 22.24 34.87 -20.57
N ILE A 702 22.52 33.57 -20.49
CA ILE A 702 21.60 32.51 -20.94
C ILE A 702 21.15 31.57 -19.80
N GLY A 703 21.69 31.73 -18.60
CA GLY A 703 21.28 30.96 -17.44
C GLY A 703 22.36 30.82 -16.39
N SER A 704 22.04 30.12 -15.31
CA SER A 704 22.94 29.84 -14.19
C SER A 704 22.75 28.43 -13.65
N ASP A 705 23.73 27.92 -12.93
CA ASP A 705 23.63 26.67 -12.17
C ASP A 705 23.44 26.98 -10.67
N PRO A 706 22.65 26.14 -9.98
CA PRO A 706 21.93 24.93 -10.47
C PRO A 706 20.65 25.31 -11.22
N TYR A 707 20.46 24.80 -12.44
CA TYR A 707 19.26 25.12 -13.25
C TYR A 707 18.00 24.42 -12.75
N ASN A 708 18.13 23.35 -11.95
CA ASN A 708 17.06 22.49 -11.48
C ASN A 708 16.73 22.70 -9.99
N LYS A 709 17.14 23.82 -9.39
CA LYS A 709 16.85 24.20 -8.01
C LYS A 709 16.38 25.63 -7.91
N TRP A 710 15.56 25.91 -6.91
CA TRP A 710 15.19 27.26 -6.56
C TRP A 710 16.34 27.94 -5.78
N THR A 711 16.82 29.07 -6.25
CA THR A 711 18.02 29.75 -5.69
C THR A 711 17.70 31.09 -5.01
N LYS A 712 16.42 31.46 -4.93
CA LYS A 712 15.97 32.74 -4.36
C LYS A 712 15.26 32.51 -3.02
N PRO A 713 14.98 33.53 -2.22
CA PRO A 713 14.27 33.37 -0.95
C PRO A 713 12.92 32.65 -1.09
N SER A 714 12.58 31.87 -0.09
CA SER A 714 11.28 31.22 0.04
C SER A 714 10.81 31.23 1.48
N CYS A 715 9.51 31.01 1.70
CA CYS A 715 8.94 30.68 3.00
C CYS A 715 7.93 29.53 2.84
N VAL A 716 7.66 28.84 3.93
CA VAL A 716 6.61 27.82 3.99
C VAL A 716 5.42 28.40 4.75
N LEU A 717 4.24 28.30 4.13
CA LEU A 717 2.97 28.63 4.75
C LEU A 717 2.31 27.33 5.22
N MET A 718 1.96 27.25 6.51
CA MET A 718 1.45 26.04 7.17
C MET A 718 0.26 26.36 8.09
N CYS A 719 -0.54 25.35 8.40
CA CYS A 719 -1.70 25.48 9.26
C CYS A 719 -1.86 24.27 10.20
N GLU A 720 -2.80 24.36 11.10
CA GLU A 720 -3.04 23.43 12.19
C GLU A 720 -3.49 22.02 11.75
N ASP A 721 -3.95 21.83 10.53
CA ASP A 721 -4.36 20.54 9.98
C ASP A 721 -3.31 19.90 9.05
N ASN A 722 -2.11 20.50 8.96
CA ASN A 722 -0.99 19.81 8.34
C ASN A 722 -0.70 18.50 9.08
N TYR A 723 -0.58 17.39 8.36
CA TYR A 723 -0.49 16.07 8.97
C TYR A 723 0.65 15.22 8.39
N SER A 724 1.25 14.33 9.21
CA SER A 724 2.27 13.38 8.78
C SER A 724 3.48 14.07 8.12
N ASN A 725 3.87 13.74 6.91
CA ASN A 725 4.99 14.36 6.21
C ASN A 725 4.80 15.87 5.92
N ALA A 726 3.55 16.39 6.03
CA ALA A 726 3.31 17.82 6.02
C ALA A 726 3.68 18.52 7.35
N HIS A 727 3.96 17.80 8.41
CA HIS A 727 4.76 18.22 9.56
C HIS A 727 6.25 18.04 9.27
N GLY A 728 6.65 16.89 8.69
CA GLY A 728 8.05 16.58 8.41
C GLY A 728 8.74 17.60 7.50
N PHE A 729 8.11 18.04 6.43
CA PHE A 729 8.71 19.01 5.49
C PHE A 729 8.99 20.39 6.14
N PRO A 730 8.04 21.06 6.78
CA PRO A 730 8.33 22.30 7.50
C PRO A 730 9.41 22.15 8.57
N TRP A 731 9.43 20.99 9.28
CA TRP A 731 10.47 20.71 10.27
C TRP A 731 11.87 20.63 9.64
N VAL A 732 12.03 19.89 8.54
CA VAL A 732 13.30 19.80 7.78
C VAL A 732 13.69 21.16 7.23
N TYR A 733 12.74 21.90 6.66
CA TYR A 733 12.96 23.23 6.09
C TYR A 733 13.51 24.21 7.12
N LYS A 734 12.96 24.22 8.34
CA LYS A 734 13.45 25.02 9.47
C LYS A 734 14.81 24.53 9.98
N THR A 735 14.98 23.23 10.15
CA THR A 735 16.22 22.61 10.64
C THR A 735 17.42 22.91 9.74
N LEU A 736 17.21 22.90 8.42
CA LEU A 736 18.24 23.25 7.43
C LEU A 736 18.42 24.77 7.22
N GLY A 737 17.60 25.60 7.86
CA GLY A 737 17.68 27.06 7.74
C GLY A 737 17.39 27.58 6.32
N ILE A 738 16.50 26.92 5.56
CA ILE A 738 16.19 27.28 4.18
C ILE A 738 15.42 28.63 4.13
N GLY A 739 14.47 28.82 5.05
CA GLY A 739 13.69 30.03 5.15
C GLY A 739 12.78 30.04 6.36
N LYS A 740 11.79 30.93 6.40
CA LYS A 740 10.87 31.08 7.52
C LYS A 740 9.62 30.23 7.38
N LEU A 741 9.12 29.75 8.51
CA LEU A 741 7.79 29.15 8.65
C LEU A 741 6.77 30.22 9.07
N ILE A 742 5.65 30.29 8.39
CA ILE A 742 4.58 31.29 8.62
C ILE A 742 3.26 30.51 8.77
N GLY A 743 2.40 30.92 9.68
CA GLY A 743 1.07 30.34 9.86
C GLY A 743 0.81 29.88 11.28
N ALA A 744 -0.01 28.85 11.43
CA ALA A 744 -0.33 28.26 12.73
C ALA A 744 0.66 27.12 13.09
N PRO A 745 0.86 26.86 14.39
CA PRO A 745 1.64 25.69 14.83
C PRO A 745 1.09 24.38 14.26
N VAL A 746 1.98 23.52 13.77
CA VAL A 746 1.61 22.21 13.21
C VAL A 746 1.68 21.13 14.31
N PRO A 747 0.65 20.29 14.47
CA PRO A 747 0.71 19.17 15.41
C PRO A 747 1.88 18.23 15.13
N GLY A 748 2.43 17.65 16.17
CA GLY A 748 3.51 16.65 16.07
C GLY A 748 2.97 15.31 15.61
N THR A 749 3.00 15.04 14.30
CA THR A 749 2.38 13.85 13.69
C THR A 749 3.38 13.06 12.81
N MET A 750 4.62 12.92 13.29
CA MET A 750 5.70 12.37 12.46
C MET A 750 6.00 10.90 12.81
N THR A 751 5.08 10.01 12.41
CA THR A 751 5.29 8.57 12.42
C THR A 751 4.96 7.99 11.05
N ALA A 752 5.44 6.75 10.76
CA ALA A 752 4.95 5.98 9.64
C ALA A 752 4.06 4.83 10.15
N VAL A 753 2.94 4.60 9.45
CA VAL A 753 1.87 3.70 9.87
C VAL A 753 1.75 2.50 8.94
N TRP A 754 1.51 1.34 9.53
CA TRP A 754 0.95 0.21 8.83
C TRP A 754 -0.56 0.10 9.08
N TRP A 755 -1.35 0.02 8.01
CA TRP A 755 -2.78 -0.23 8.04
C TRP A 755 -3.04 -1.71 7.82
N GLU A 756 -3.41 -2.42 8.88
CA GLU A 756 -3.66 -3.86 8.83
C GLU A 756 -5.12 -4.16 8.48
N THR A 757 -5.33 -4.89 7.37
CA THR A 757 -6.64 -5.45 7.02
C THR A 757 -6.89 -6.69 7.87
N GLN A 758 -8.07 -6.79 8.44
CA GLN A 758 -8.45 -7.87 9.35
C GLN A 758 -8.99 -9.11 8.61
N ILE A 759 -9.27 -10.19 9.35
CA ILE A 759 -9.96 -11.39 8.80
C ILE A 759 -11.30 -11.01 8.19
N ASP A 760 -12.03 -10.04 8.76
CA ASP A 760 -13.06 -9.31 8.04
C ASP A 760 -12.40 -8.21 7.19
N PRO A 761 -12.31 -8.36 5.85
CA PRO A 761 -11.59 -7.42 5.00
C PRO A 761 -12.21 -6.02 4.93
N THR A 762 -13.40 -5.84 5.50
CA THR A 762 -14.05 -4.54 5.62
C THR A 762 -13.53 -3.72 6.80
N LEU A 763 -12.81 -4.36 7.73
CA LEU A 763 -12.21 -3.74 8.90
C LEU A 763 -10.69 -3.59 8.73
N VAL A 764 -10.19 -2.41 9.07
CA VAL A 764 -8.76 -2.06 9.01
C VAL A 764 -8.41 -1.25 10.25
N PHE A 765 -7.25 -1.48 10.84
CA PHE A 765 -6.71 -0.62 11.90
C PHE A 765 -5.28 -0.18 11.61
N GLY A 766 -4.87 0.95 12.19
CA GLY A 766 -3.54 1.55 12.01
C GLY A 766 -2.67 1.48 13.25
N ILE A 767 -1.39 1.10 13.05
CA ILE A 767 -0.35 1.10 14.08
C ILE A 767 0.82 1.95 13.60
N PRO A 768 1.18 3.04 14.29
CA PRO A 768 2.40 3.79 13.99
C PRO A 768 3.62 2.97 14.43
N GLN A 769 4.35 2.44 13.45
CA GLN A 769 5.48 1.54 13.70
C GLN A 769 6.84 2.23 13.65
N VAL A 770 6.98 3.28 12.83
CA VAL A 770 8.24 3.96 12.64
C VAL A 770 8.16 5.34 13.26
N GLY A 771 8.84 5.54 14.37
CA GLY A 771 9.01 6.84 15.01
C GLY A 771 10.22 7.57 14.42
N VAL A 772 10.07 8.86 14.14
CA VAL A 772 11.15 9.71 13.65
C VAL A 772 11.73 10.52 14.80
N LYS A 773 13.06 10.50 14.96
CA LYS A 773 13.79 11.26 15.99
C LYS A 773 14.61 12.39 15.37
N ASP A 774 14.75 13.48 16.14
CA ASP A 774 15.73 14.52 15.87
C ASP A 774 17.16 14.01 16.17
N MET A 775 18.17 14.83 15.86
CA MET A 775 19.58 14.50 16.10
C MET A 775 19.96 14.50 17.59
N GLN A 776 19.07 14.95 18.48
CA GLN A 776 19.20 14.90 19.93
C GLN A 776 18.57 13.63 20.54
N GLY A 777 17.87 12.82 19.73
CA GLY A 777 17.24 11.57 20.12
C GLY A 777 15.79 11.71 20.59
N ASN A 778 15.14 12.87 20.44
CA ASN A 778 13.74 13.08 20.80
C ASN A 778 12.83 12.70 19.66
N TYR A 779 11.73 12.02 19.94
CA TYR A 779 10.70 11.77 18.93
C TYR A 779 10.03 13.08 18.49
N LEU A 780 9.82 13.25 17.20
CA LEU A 780 9.06 14.39 16.65
C LEU A 780 7.55 14.22 16.88
N GLU A 781 7.10 13.02 17.15
CA GLU A 781 5.71 12.72 17.48
C GLU A 781 5.27 13.46 18.73
N ASN A 782 4.09 14.09 18.70
CA ASN A 782 3.53 14.95 19.76
C ASN A 782 4.40 16.17 20.14
N GLN A 783 5.35 16.54 19.27
CA GLN A 783 6.07 17.80 19.42
C GLN A 783 5.55 18.80 18.40
N GLN A 784 4.79 19.77 18.89
CA GLN A 784 4.22 20.81 18.02
C GLN A 784 5.33 21.66 17.40
N LEU A 785 5.32 21.78 16.06
CA LEU A 785 6.25 22.64 15.32
C LEU A 785 5.75 24.08 15.32
N GLN A 786 6.51 24.97 15.96
CA GLN A 786 6.20 26.38 16.03
C GLN A 786 6.64 27.13 14.77
N PRO A 787 5.79 28.02 14.19
CA PRO A 787 6.18 28.91 13.13
C PRO A 787 7.16 29.99 13.60
N ASP A 788 7.90 30.59 12.68
CA ASP A 788 8.71 31.78 12.97
C ASP A 788 7.84 33.05 12.99
N VAL A 789 6.72 33.01 12.31
CA VAL A 789 5.70 34.10 12.30
C VAL A 789 4.33 33.45 12.49
N GLU A 790 3.82 33.56 13.71
CA GLU A 790 2.53 32.99 14.08
C GLU A 790 1.37 33.87 13.56
N VAL A 791 0.42 33.27 12.86
CA VAL A 791 -0.78 33.91 12.33
C VAL A 791 -1.85 32.85 12.02
N TYR A 792 -3.10 33.17 12.37
CA TYR A 792 -4.26 32.30 12.16
C TYR A 792 -5.25 32.91 11.15
N ASN A 793 -5.96 32.04 10.45
CA ASN A 793 -7.18 32.42 9.76
C ASN A 793 -8.36 32.26 10.71
N THR A 794 -8.90 33.38 11.25
CA THR A 794 -10.07 33.27 12.13
C THR A 794 -11.35 33.01 11.31
N PRO A 795 -12.39 32.41 11.93
CA PRO A 795 -13.68 32.22 11.25
C PRO A 795 -14.25 33.51 10.65
N GLU A 796 -14.11 34.63 11.35
CA GLU A 796 -14.58 35.94 10.89
C GLU A 796 -13.82 36.42 9.64
N ALA A 797 -12.48 36.24 9.61
CA ALA A 797 -11.68 36.58 8.44
C ALA A 797 -12.09 35.73 7.24
N GLN A 798 -12.27 34.43 7.43
CA GLN A 798 -12.70 33.50 6.38
C GLN A 798 -14.09 33.85 5.85
N LEU A 799 -15.05 34.17 6.72
CA LEU A 799 -16.41 34.58 6.32
C LEU A 799 -16.40 35.91 5.54
N SER A 800 -15.45 36.81 5.81
CA SER A 800 -15.26 38.04 5.04
C SER A 800 -14.49 37.85 3.73
N GLY A 801 -14.01 36.62 3.45
CA GLY A 801 -13.18 36.31 2.29
C GLY A 801 -11.72 36.71 2.43
N GLU A 802 -11.25 36.95 3.66
CA GLU A 802 -9.88 37.37 3.95
C GLU A 802 -9.00 36.15 4.34
N ASP A 803 -7.86 35.97 3.66
CA ASP A 803 -6.81 35.05 4.02
C ASP A 803 -5.68 35.77 4.75
N THR A 804 -5.78 35.84 6.08
CA THR A 804 -4.84 36.58 6.96
C THR A 804 -3.45 35.97 6.92
N GLN A 805 -3.38 34.63 6.87
CA GLN A 805 -2.11 33.89 6.78
C GLN A 805 -1.39 34.17 5.48
N LEU A 806 -2.09 34.17 4.35
CA LEU A 806 -1.51 34.44 3.04
C LEU A 806 -1.02 35.88 2.93
N LYS A 807 -1.81 36.85 3.42
CA LYS A 807 -1.41 38.29 3.48
C LYS A 807 -0.13 38.47 4.28
N ARG A 808 -0.06 37.83 5.45
CA ARG A 808 1.13 37.94 6.31
C ARG A 808 2.36 37.32 5.64
N ALA A 809 2.21 36.20 4.93
CA ALA A 809 3.30 35.59 4.16
C ALA A 809 3.82 36.53 3.06
N VAL A 810 2.94 37.21 2.34
CA VAL A 810 3.33 38.20 1.33
C VAL A 810 4.10 39.38 1.95
N GLU A 811 3.63 39.95 3.08
CA GLU A 811 4.31 41.03 3.80
C GLU A 811 5.73 40.62 4.20
N VAL A 812 5.91 39.44 4.81
CA VAL A 812 7.21 38.96 5.24
C VAL A 812 8.14 38.77 4.04
N MET A 813 7.64 38.22 2.94
CA MET A 813 8.47 37.97 1.75
C MET A 813 8.83 39.29 1.03
N LEU A 814 7.95 40.28 1.00
CA LEU A 814 8.28 41.61 0.47
C LEU A 814 9.36 42.33 1.30
N GLN A 815 9.38 42.11 2.62
CA GLN A 815 10.45 42.64 3.48
C GLN A 815 11.78 41.94 3.22
N THR A 816 11.77 40.62 2.90
CA THR A 816 12.95 39.81 2.64
C THR A 816 13.64 40.20 1.32
N VAL A 817 12.89 40.68 0.32
CA VAL A 817 13.42 40.99 -1.03
C VAL A 817 13.61 42.48 -1.30
N LYS A 818 13.41 43.37 -0.28
CA LYS A 818 13.76 44.78 -0.31
C LYS A 818 15.30 44.90 -0.28
#